data_60528bec3c90ca3d1146900e7093c402
#
_entry.id   60528bec3c90ca3d1146900e7093c402
#
_cell.length_a   1.000
_cell.length_b   1.000
_cell.length_c   1.000
_cell.angle_alpha   90.00
_cell.angle_beta   90.00
_cell.angle_gamma   90.00
#
_symmetry.space_group_name_H-M   'P 1'
#
loop_
_entity.id
_entity.type
_entity.pdbx_description
1 polymer ?
#
loop_
_entity_poly.entity_id
_entity_poly.type
_entity_poly.pdbx_seq_one_letter_code
_entity_poly.pdbx_strand_id
1 'polypeptide(L)'
;VAPVPEPFRRLLPFAALVALAPAQTRLLRFPDLHGQHVVFTYGGDLWRAPLAGGTAARLTSSRGVELFAKFSPDGHTIAFTGQLDGDEQVYVVSSEGGEARQLTWYPSRGPLPDRWGYDNQVYGWTPDGTAVLFRSLQNAWTMNGCQLYTVALPAAARQRGALPVALPMPVAGAGEFSPDGKRVVYSPLFRDFRTWKRYQGGWAPDLFVFDPATGAAENVTNHVRTDRDPMWIQNRIWFASDRTGTLNLWSCDLQDKSVRQETQSTTWDVRWPSSGGPKDDRIVYEKGGELCWFDCTTREEHAIAITVPDEGLLVRETTVDASGLVESYALSPGGRRAVFCARGDVLTIPKEHGDVRNLTHSPGAHDKHAVYSPDGAQIAYVSDRSGEEQIWLVDHRGETPPRQLTKGLQAMLYEPSWSPDGKWIACSDKDGVLRLCNVASGELCVVADESRGQLRDHVWSPCSGHLAFSMTGQTDLRALHIYSLADKSLHCVSRPLSNDAGPTFDARGERLFFLGLRGFQPRLTTAYEFDFQVDRCYGVYALALRKDLPAWLPVRTDEATAPPKKDEPTPKNDGPKFEQPIAIDFDGLADRVEQVPVPLDNYAGLDAAGDGLLYRRRGGVYYGRDSDQPATLHFFSQKERKSEQLASGVSGYALSPDGTHVLIRTGSTWAVAEVTLKGKDGQKTLDLRGLPVPKLPAEEFPQIFHEAWRRYRDFFYVANMHGYDWEALREQYAPLITHVRHRSDLNYVLGEMIAELNVGHAYIVGGDTGAPPRPSAALPGLR
;
A
#
# COMPACT_ATOMS: atom_id res chain seq x y z
N VAL A 1 -36.57 68.51 -30.06
CA VAL A 1 -35.76 68.48 -28.87
C VAL A 1 -36.49 67.48 -27.87
N ALA A 2 -36.04 66.30 -27.79
CA ALA A 2 -36.56 65.30 -26.85
C ALA A 2 -35.68 65.31 -25.59
N PRO A 3 -36.25 65.07 -24.37
CA PRO A 3 -35.51 65.13 -23.13
C PRO A 3 -34.75 63.78 -22.86
N VAL A 4 -33.56 63.92 -22.28
CA VAL A 4 -32.68 62.87 -21.81
C VAL A 4 -33.23 62.24 -20.53
N PRO A 5 -33.30 60.93 -20.35
CA PRO A 5 -33.72 60.34 -19.10
C PRO A 5 -32.56 60.22 -18.08
N GLU A 6 -32.86 60.52 -16.80
CA GLU A 6 -31.99 60.41 -15.66
C GLU A 6 -31.58 58.98 -15.33
N PRO A 7 -30.39 58.75 -14.76
CA PRO A 7 -29.94 57.42 -14.39
C PRO A 7 -30.52 56.95 -13.06
N PHE A 8 -31.17 55.81 -13.04
CA PHE A 8 -31.59 55.06 -11.86
C PHE A 8 -30.40 54.71 -10.94
N ARG A 9 -30.31 55.31 -9.77
CA ARG A 9 -29.49 54.84 -8.65
C ARG A 9 -30.14 53.57 -8.11
N ARG A 10 -29.64 52.40 -8.45
CA ARG A 10 -29.91 51.15 -7.70
C ARG A 10 -29.09 51.17 -6.42
N LEU A 11 -29.76 51.28 -5.28
CA LEU A 11 -29.24 50.92 -3.97
C LEU A 11 -29.06 49.41 -3.94
N LEU A 12 -27.81 48.96 -3.93
CA LEU A 12 -27.45 47.58 -3.58
C LEU A 12 -27.65 47.40 -2.09
N PRO A 13 -28.37 46.38 -1.62
CA PRO A 13 -28.42 46.07 -0.20
C PRO A 13 -27.03 45.63 0.25
N PHE A 14 -26.51 46.27 1.28
CA PHE A 14 -25.36 45.78 2.05
C PHE A 14 -25.77 44.40 2.62
N ALA A 15 -25.37 43.31 1.99
CA ALA A 15 -25.39 42.02 2.63
C ALA A 15 -24.34 42.08 3.76
N ALA A 16 -24.81 42.05 5.00
CA ALA A 16 -23.94 41.83 6.13
C ALA A 16 -23.21 40.53 5.92
N LEU A 17 -21.89 40.56 5.67
CA LEU A 17 -21.02 39.42 5.78
C LEU A 17 -21.11 38.98 7.25
N VAL A 18 -21.94 37.99 7.52
CA VAL A 18 -21.80 37.17 8.72
C VAL A 18 -20.46 36.48 8.57
N ALA A 19 -19.44 36.98 9.27
CA ALA A 19 -18.19 36.28 9.40
C ALA A 19 -18.53 34.93 10.09
N LEU A 20 -18.63 33.87 9.29
CA LEU A 20 -18.63 32.53 9.84
C LEU A 20 -17.34 32.42 10.66
N ALA A 21 -17.48 32.17 11.96
CA ALA A 21 -16.33 31.85 12.79
C ALA A 21 -15.56 30.74 12.08
N PRO A 22 -14.23 30.87 11.91
CA PRO A 22 -13.45 29.85 11.25
C PRO A 22 -13.70 28.51 11.96
N ALA A 23 -13.99 27.47 11.20
CA ALA A 23 -14.24 26.14 11.75
C ALA A 23 -13.01 25.69 12.55
N GLN A 24 -13.24 25.10 13.72
CA GLN A 24 -12.19 24.54 14.56
C GLN A 24 -11.34 23.55 13.76
N THR A 25 -10.02 23.71 13.83
CA THR A 25 -9.08 22.79 13.15
C THR A 25 -8.96 21.49 13.92
N ARG A 26 -8.92 20.37 13.21
CA ARG A 26 -8.71 19.03 13.76
C ARG A 26 -7.40 18.43 13.28
N LEU A 27 -7.03 17.25 13.80
CA LEU A 27 -5.76 16.53 13.59
C LEU A 27 -4.56 17.32 14.15
N LEU A 28 -4.78 17.97 15.32
CA LEU A 28 -3.75 18.56 16.13
C LEU A 28 -3.10 17.45 16.96
N ARG A 29 -1.81 17.18 16.75
CA ARG A 29 -1.15 15.96 17.26
C ARG A 29 0.04 16.24 18.16
N PHE A 30 0.35 15.29 19.04
CA PHE A 30 1.55 15.29 19.89
C PHE A 30 1.71 16.58 20.70
N PRO A 31 0.70 16.98 21.48
CA PRO A 31 0.75 18.24 22.18
C PRO A 31 1.70 18.24 23.37
N ASP A 32 2.16 19.44 23.74
CA ASP A 32 2.80 19.76 25.00
C ASP A 32 2.36 21.13 25.48
N LEU A 33 2.46 21.41 26.78
CA LEU A 33 2.03 22.68 27.34
C LEU A 33 3.08 23.31 28.27
N HIS A 34 3.12 24.62 28.28
CA HIS A 34 3.86 25.41 29.29
C HIS A 34 3.15 26.74 29.53
N GLY A 35 2.86 27.05 30.80
CA GLY A 35 2.19 28.28 31.19
C GLY A 35 0.83 28.43 30.50
N GLN A 36 0.68 29.45 29.66
CA GLN A 36 -0.56 29.73 28.92
C GLN A 36 -0.48 29.35 27.44
N HIS A 37 0.45 28.45 27.06
CA HIS A 37 0.66 28.04 25.68
C HIS A 37 0.64 26.55 25.52
N VAL A 38 0.17 26.09 24.37
CA VAL A 38 0.26 24.73 23.89
C VAL A 38 1.05 24.72 22.58
N VAL A 39 1.97 23.73 22.42
CA VAL A 39 2.65 23.40 21.16
C VAL A 39 2.11 22.09 20.66
N PHE A 40 2.01 21.92 19.34
CA PHE A 40 1.51 20.71 18.71
C PHE A 40 1.99 20.59 17.26
N THR A 41 1.88 19.41 16.69
CA THR A 41 2.13 19.16 15.27
C THR A 41 0.83 19.27 14.46
N TYR A 42 0.87 19.98 13.34
CA TYR A 42 -0.21 20.03 12.36
C TYR A 42 0.36 20.20 10.95
N GLY A 43 -0.12 19.38 10.01
CA GLY A 43 0.36 19.43 8.62
C GLY A 43 1.86 19.14 8.45
N GLY A 44 2.49 18.43 9.39
CA GLY A 44 3.91 18.13 9.42
C GLY A 44 4.78 19.13 10.17
N ASP A 45 4.29 20.34 10.46
CA ASP A 45 5.03 21.43 11.12
C ASP A 45 4.61 21.60 12.59
N LEU A 46 5.45 22.30 13.38
CA LEU A 46 5.13 22.70 14.74
C LEU A 46 4.38 24.05 14.78
N TRP A 47 3.36 24.07 15.60
CA TRP A 47 2.50 25.24 15.84
C TRP A 47 2.35 25.49 17.32
N ARG A 48 2.18 26.75 17.69
CA ARG A 48 1.87 27.21 19.07
C ARG A 48 0.56 27.97 19.11
N ALA A 49 -0.25 27.71 20.14
CA ALA A 49 -1.49 28.44 20.39
C ALA A 49 -1.64 28.80 21.86
N PRO A 50 -2.51 29.78 22.21
CA PRO A 50 -2.90 30.00 23.61
C PRO A 50 -3.66 28.77 24.15
N LEU A 51 -3.45 28.43 25.42
CA LEU A 51 -4.18 27.36 26.09
C LEU A 51 -5.69 27.66 26.20
N ALA A 52 -6.07 28.93 26.24
CA ALA A 52 -7.45 29.37 26.18
C ALA A 52 -8.11 29.19 24.79
N GLY A 53 -7.38 28.71 23.79
CA GLY A 53 -7.81 28.65 22.42
C GLY A 53 -7.50 29.89 21.59
N GLY A 54 -7.87 29.87 20.31
CA GLY A 54 -7.63 30.97 19.37
C GLY A 54 -6.79 30.60 18.18
N THR A 55 -6.16 31.56 17.53
CA THR A 55 -5.36 31.38 16.34
C THR A 55 -3.94 30.90 16.69
N ALA A 56 -3.49 29.81 16.08
CA ALA A 56 -2.13 29.30 16.22
C ALA A 56 -1.13 30.10 15.39
N ALA A 57 0.13 30.09 15.84
CA ALA A 57 1.27 30.61 15.11
C ALA A 57 2.19 29.46 14.70
N ARG A 58 2.66 29.45 13.44
CA ARG A 58 3.61 28.45 12.93
C ARG A 58 5.01 28.73 13.52
N LEU A 59 5.65 27.70 14.06
CA LEU A 59 6.99 27.78 14.62
C LEU A 59 8.07 27.29 13.63
N THR A 60 7.73 26.27 12.84
CA THR A 60 8.65 25.63 11.89
C THR A 60 7.99 25.48 10.53
N SER A 61 8.81 25.24 9.49
CA SER A 61 8.33 24.94 8.15
C SER A 61 9.41 24.14 7.42
N SER A 62 9.22 22.84 7.22
CA SER A 62 10.16 21.99 6.52
C SER A 62 9.46 21.01 5.56
N ARG A 63 10.24 20.26 4.80
CA ARG A 63 9.68 19.21 3.94
C ARG A 63 9.43 17.90 4.68
N GLY A 64 10.16 17.67 5.76
CA GLY A 64 9.96 16.53 6.65
C GLY A 64 8.90 16.82 7.70
N VAL A 65 8.70 15.87 8.62
CA VAL A 65 7.77 16.06 9.74
C VAL A 65 8.51 16.47 11.00
N GLU A 66 7.89 17.32 11.80
CA GLU A 66 8.33 17.68 13.14
C GLU A 66 7.29 17.18 14.15
N LEU A 67 7.75 16.39 15.12
CA LEU A 67 6.89 15.61 16.01
C LEU A 67 7.38 15.70 17.46
N PHE A 68 6.50 15.37 18.40
CA PHE A 68 6.84 15.18 19.82
C PHE A 68 7.51 16.39 20.46
N ALA A 69 7.00 17.57 20.14
CA ALA A 69 7.50 18.81 20.70
C ALA A 69 7.34 18.87 22.22
N LYS A 70 8.37 19.35 22.95
CA LYS A 70 8.38 19.49 24.40
C LYS A 70 9.00 20.82 24.81
N PHE A 71 8.27 21.63 25.56
CA PHE A 71 8.78 22.86 26.16
C PHE A 71 9.91 22.56 27.18
N SER A 72 10.95 23.38 27.18
CA SER A 72 11.92 23.43 28.29
C SER A 72 11.24 23.90 29.60
N PRO A 73 11.79 23.54 30.78
CA PRO A 73 11.20 23.93 32.06
C PRO A 73 11.05 25.44 32.28
N ASP A 74 11.80 26.26 31.56
CA ASP A 74 11.69 27.74 31.56
C ASP A 74 10.76 28.28 30.46
N GLY A 75 10.27 27.41 29.57
CA GLY A 75 9.34 27.74 28.47
C GLY A 75 9.95 28.48 27.28
N HIS A 76 11.26 28.71 27.24
CA HIS A 76 11.90 29.49 26.19
C HIS A 76 12.35 28.65 24.97
N THR A 77 12.52 27.37 25.16
CA THR A 77 13.00 26.45 24.11
C THR A 77 12.02 25.29 23.95
N ILE A 78 11.86 24.80 22.72
CA ILE A 78 11.10 23.59 22.39
C ILE A 78 12.07 22.58 21.81
N ALA A 79 12.13 21.38 22.39
CA ALA A 79 12.80 20.22 21.80
C ALA A 79 11.79 19.39 21.00
N PHE A 80 12.21 18.83 19.88
CA PHE A 80 11.35 18.02 19.03
C PHE A 80 12.13 16.99 18.20
N THR A 81 11.45 15.99 17.69
CA THR A 81 11.96 15.04 16.70
C THR A 81 11.65 15.58 15.31
N GLY A 82 12.65 15.79 14.47
CA GLY A 82 12.48 16.35 13.14
C GLY A 82 13.18 15.52 12.05
N GLN A 83 12.64 15.58 10.83
CA GLN A 83 13.19 14.96 9.62
C GLN A 83 13.76 16.00 8.64
N LEU A 84 14.41 17.04 9.13
CA LEU A 84 14.87 18.16 8.30
C LEU A 84 15.87 17.71 7.23
N ASP A 85 16.75 16.75 7.56
CA ASP A 85 17.73 16.14 6.65
C ASP A 85 17.39 14.71 6.25
N GLY A 86 16.13 14.29 6.39
CA GLY A 86 15.63 12.98 6.00
C GLY A 86 15.64 11.92 7.10
N ASP A 87 16.53 12.00 8.08
CA ASP A 87 16.55 11.15 9.27
C ASP A 87 15.84 11.81 10.45
N GLU A 88 15.24 11.00 11.34
CA GLU A 88 14.72 11.48 12.59
C GLU A 88 15.86 11.83 13.54
N GLN A 89 15.96 13.11 13.90
CA GLN A 89 16.96 13.62 14.84
C GLN A 89 16.31 14.50 15.90
N VAL A 90 17.00 14.70 17.01
CA VAL A 90 16.59 15.66 18.04
C VAL A 90 17.01 17.06 17.64
N TYR A 91 16.06 17.97 17.63
CA TYR A 91 16.25 19.38 17.35
C TYR A 91 15.73 20.23 18.51
N VAL A 92 16.18 21.47 18.56
CA VAL A 92 15.61 22.52 19.43
C VAL A 92 15.35 23.78 18.62
N VAL A 93 14.30 24.50 19.00
CA VAL A 93 13.92 25.80 18.44
C VAL A 93 13.43 26.72 19.57
N SER A 94 13.53 28.04 19.39
CA SER A 94 12.91 28.99 20.33
C SER A 94 11.40 28.80 20.38
N SER A 95 10.78 28.94 21.54
CA SER A 95 9.30 28.93 21.69
C SER A 95 8.59 30.02 20.88
N GLU A 96 9.32 31.04 20.43
CA GLU A 96 8.85 32.11 19.54
C GLU A 96 9.11 31.78 18.03
N GLY A 97 9.65 30.61 17.71
CA GLY A 97 10.04 30.19 16.36
C GLY A 97 11.45 30.64 15.99
N GLY A 98 11.86 30.43 14.76
CA GLY A 98 13.18 30.75 14.24
C GLY A 98 13.93 29.53 13.71
N GLU A 99 15.26 29.59 13.68
CA GLU A 99 16.12 28.52 13.15
C GLU A 99 16.18 27.34 14.13
N ALA A 100 15.83 26.14 13.63
CA ALA A 100 15.95 24.90 14.37
C ALA A 100 17.43 24.46 14.42
N ARG A 101 17.89 23.98 15.58
CA ARG A 101 19.25 23.49 15.78
C ARG A 101 19.23 22.01 16.11
N GLN A 102 19.98 21.23 15.32
CA GLN A 102 20.15 19.80 15.51
C GLN A 102 21.06 19.47 16.70
N LEU A 103 20.67 18.49 17.50
CA LEU A 103 21.42 18.00 18.65
C LEU A 103 22.00 16.60 18.49
N THR A 104 21.44 15.77 17.60
CA THR A 104 21.88 14.39 17.35
C THR A 104 22.19 14.17 15.87
N TRP A 105 23.10 13.25 15.57
CA TRP A 105 23.56 12.93 14.20
C TRP A 105 23.73 11.43 13.99
N TYR A 106 23.03 10.61 14.74
CA TYR A 106 23.06 9.16 14.58
C TYR A 106 22.05 8.73 13.50
N PRO A 107 22.43 7.86 12.55
CA PRO A 107 21.47 7.32 11.59
C PRO A 107 20.31 6.65 12.31
N SER A 108 19.13 7.18 12.16
CA SER A 108 17.94 6.66 12.82
C SER A 108 17.52 5.33 12.21
N ARG A 109 16.86 4.50 13.02
CA ARG A 109 16.34 3.18 12.65
C ARG A 109 17.34 2.22 11.99
N GLY A 110 18.46 2.66 11.45
CA GLY A 110 19.38 1.81 10.71
C GLY A 110 18.65 0.97 9.64
N PRO A 111 18.74 -0.37 9.69
CA PRO A 111 18.05 -1.25 8.75
C PRO A 111 16.56 -1.51 9.08
N LEU A 112 15.98 -0.88 10.10
CA LEU A 112 14.60 -1.15 10.51
C LEU A 112 13.58 -0.59 9.50
N PRO A 113 12.52 -1.35 9.18
CA PRO A 113 11.44 -0.87 8.32
C PRO A 113 10.68 0.31 8.94
N ASP A 114 10.13 1.18 8.12
CA ASP A 114 9.33 2.36 8.53
C ASP A 114 8.15 2.02 9.46
N ARG A 115 7.64 0.81 9.39
CA ARG A 115 6.58 0.31 10.29
C ARG A 115 6.93 0.31 11.77
N TRP A 116 8.21 0.50 12.13
CA TRP A 116 8.66 0.52 13.52
C TRP A 116 8.54 1.90 14.18
N GLY A 117 7.88 2.86 13.54
CA GLY A 117 7.65 4.18 14.07
C GLY A 117 8.87 5.10 13.93
N TYR A 118 8.89 6.17 14.69
CA TYR A 118 9.97 7.16 14.68
C TYR A 118 11.05 6.80 15.70
N ASP A 119 12.31 7.05 15.34
CA ASP A 119 13.43 6.97 16.28
C ASP A 119 13.81 8.37 16.83
N ASN A 120 14.74 8.44 17.74
CA ASN A 120 15.16 9.68 18.41
C ASN A 120 13.96 10.51 18.92
N GLN A 121 12.94 9.82 19.45
CA GLN A 121 11.70 10.44 19.92
C GLN A 121 11.94 11.23 21.21
N VAL A 122 11.61 12.53 21.19
CA VAL A 122 11.70 13.42 22.34
C VAL A 122 10.57 13.11 23.34
N TYR A 123 10.92 12.94 24.61
CA TYR A 123 9.99 12.73 25.72
C TYR A 123 9.92 13.92 26.70
N GLY A 124 10.97 14.72 26.79
CA GLY A 124 10.98 15.86 27.69
C GLY A 124 12.39 16.43 27.92
N TRP A 125 12.61 16.94 29.10
CA TRP A 125 13.84 17.59 29.53
C TRP A 125 14.29 17.08 30.88
N THR A 126 15.57 17.27 31.21
CA THR A 126 16.00 17.22 32.60
C THR A 126 15.34 18.34 33.40
N PRO A 127 15.00 18.18 34.70
CA PRO A 127 14.30 19.19 35.48
C PRO A 127 15.03 20.54 35.62
N ASP A 128 16.36 20.55 35.46
CA ASP A 128 17.20 21.74 35.40
C ASP A 128 17.24 22.43 34.01
N GLY A 129 16.58 21.84 33.01
CA GLY A 129 16.55 22.37 31.64
C GLY A 129 17.83 22.30 30.85
N THR A 130 18.87 21.61 31.35
CA THR A 130 20.18 21.59 30.69
C THR A 130 20.32 20.55 29.60
N ALA A 131 19.46 19.52 29.55
CA ALA A 131 19.50 18.46 28.56
C ALA A 131 18.10 17.99 28.14
N VAL A 132 18.01 17.52 26.89
CA VAL A 132 16.79 16.91 26.32
C VAL A 132 16.78 15.42 26.59
N LEU A 133 15.65 14.90 27.08
CA LEU A 133 15.40 13.46 27.27
C LEU A 133 14.74 12.91 26.00
N PHE A 134 15.29 11.83 25.43
CA PHE A 134 14.74 11.18 24.24
C PHE A 134 15.02 9.67 24.24
N ARG A 135 14.25 8.93 23.48
CA ARG A 135 14.46 7.51 23.23
C ARG A 135 15.23 7.31 21.93
N SER A 136 16.15 6.35 21.91
CA SER A 136 16.86 5.97 20.69
C SER A 136 17.16 4.48 20.61
N LEU A 137 17.25 3.99 19.38
CA LEU A 137 17.69 2.65 19.01
C LEU A 137 19.18 2.59 18.68
N GLN A 138 19.95 3.67 18.84
CA GLN A 138 21.33 3.79 18.37
C GLN A 138 22.27 2.67 18.87
N ASN A 139 22.05 2.10 20.05
CA ASN A 139 22.83 0.99 20.61
C ASN A 139 21.99 -0.29 20.76
N ALA A 140 20.84 -0.36 20.09
CA ALA A 140 19.95 -1.51 20.24
C ALA A 140 20.48 -2.74 19.49
N TRP A 141 20.51 -3.88 20.20
CA TRP A 141 20.81 -5.18 19.61
C TRP A 141 19.60 -5.84 18.94
N THR A 142 18.42 -5.39 19.31
CA THR A 142 17.13 -5.89 18.79
C THR A 142 16.19 -4.72 18.54
N MET A 143 15.17 -4.96 17.73
CA MET A 143 14.12 -3.98 17.43
C MET A 143 13.36 -3.46 18.66
N ASN A 144 13.42 -4.18 19.78
CA ASN A 144 12.74 -3.84 21.03
C ASN A 144 13.69 -3.31 22.12
N GLY A 145 14.96 -3.14 21.81
CA GLY A 145 16.02 -2.79 22.77
C GLY A 145 16.28 -1.29 22.87
N CYS A 146 15.28 -0.43 22.67
CA CYS A 146 15.46 1.02 22.81
C CYS A 146 15.84 1.43 24.24
N GLN A 147 16.54 2.57 24.34
CA GLN A 147 17.00 3.16 25.59
C GLN A 147 16.66 4.63 25.66
N LEU A 148 16.57 5.17 26.88
CA LEU A 148 16.49 6.61 27.12
C LEU A 148 17.89 7.21 27.18
N TYR A 149 18.01 8.35 26.54
CA TYR A 149 19.23 9.16 26.44
C TYR A 149 18.95 10.58 26.87
N THR A 150 19.99 11.25 27.33
CA THR A 150 19.99 12.72 27.44
C THR A 150 21.03 13.30 26.50
N VAL A 151 20.72 14.45 25.89
CA VAL A 151 21.68 15.25 25.11
C VAL A 151 21.69 16.68 25.63
N ALA A 152 22.86 17.13 26.08
CA ALA A 152 23.01 18.47 26.63
C ALA A 152 22.91 19.54 25.56
N LEU A 153 22.35 20.70 25.92
CA LEU A 153 22.37 21.89 25.08
C LEU A 153 23.82 22.41 24.93
N PRO A 154 24.27 22.80 23.74
CA PRO A 154 25.56 23.43 23.56
C PRO A 154 25.58 24.80 24.23
N ALA A 155 26.67 25.11 24.95
CA ALA A 155 26.84 26.35 25.70
C ALA A 155 26.88 27.61 24.81
N ALA A 156 27.16 27.48 23.51
CA ALA A 156 27.15 28.57 22.54
C ALA A 156 26.54 28.12 21.21
N ALA A 157 25.89 29.04 20.49
CA ALA A 157 25.14 28.78 19.27
C ALA A 157 25.92 28.10 18.11
N ARG A 158 27.25 28.21 18.10
CA ARG A 158 28.19 27.62 17.11
C ARG A 158 28.95 26.40 17.62
N GLN A 159 28.70 25.97 18.85
CA GLN A 159 29.38 24.81 19.42
C GLN A 159 28.60 23.54 19.04
N ARG A 160 29.29 22.48 18.63
CA ARG A 160 28.64 21.15 18.48
C ARG A 160 28.16 20.71 19.85
N GLY A 161 26.94 20.17 19.94
CA GLY A 161 26.38 19.60 21.17
C GLY A 161 27.25 18.47 21.71
N ALA A 162 27.02 18.12 22.96
CA ALA A 162 27.59 16.95 23.59
C ALA A 162 27.03 15.69 22.90
N LEU A 163 27.79 14.58 22.97
CA LEU A 163 27.24 13.28 22.55
C LEU A 163 26.10 12.86 23.48
N PRO A 164 25.09 12.16 22.95
CA PRO A 164 24.04 11.58 23.77
C PRO A 164 24.61 10.62 24.84
N VAL A 165 24.06 10.71 26.05
CA VAL A 165 24.42 9.85 27.18
C VAL A 165 23.23 8.96 27.52
N ALA A 166 23.40 7.63 27.47
CA ALA A 166 22.38 6.70 27.88
C ALA A 166 22.12 6.79 29.38
N LEU A 167 20.86 6.74 29.80
CA LEU A 167 20.53 6.53 31.20
C LEU A 167 20.96 5.13 31.62
N PRO A 168 21.36 4.92 32.91
CA PRO A 168 21.89 3.63 33.39
C PRO A 168 20.77 2.59 33.58
N MET A 169 19.93 2.39 32.55
CA MET A 169 18.84 1.42 32.52
C MET A 169 18.93 0.58 31.23
N PRO A 170 18.57 -0.72 31.26
CA PRO A 170 18.84 -1.62 30.13
C PRO A 170 17.92 -1.39 28.94
N VAL A 171 16.63 -1.16 29.19
CA VAL A 171 15.57 -0.99 28.16
C VAL A 171 14.57 0.02 28.67
N ALA A 172 14.24 1.01 27.84
CA ALA A 172 13.22 2.00 28.17
C ALA A 172 12.57 2.56 26.90
N GLY A 173 11.27 2.37 26.73
CA GLY A 173 10.50 2.80 25.58
C GLY A 173 9.93 4.22 25.68
N ALA A 174 9.65 4.66 26.90
CA ALA A 174 9.15 5.99 27.23
C ALA A 174 9.56 6.35 28.66
N GLY A 175 9.62 7.64 29.01
CA GLY A 175 9.89 8.01 30.39
C GLY A 175 9.94 9.50 30.65
N GLU A 176 9.84 9.85 31.94
CA GLU A 176 9.93 11.22 32.46
C GLU A 176 10.68 11.24 33.79
N PHE A 177 11.45 12.28 34.04
CA PHE A 177 12.14 12.48 35.32
C PHE A 177 11.16 12.83 36.43
N SER A 178 11.45 12.38 37.67
CA SER A 178 10.80 12.93 38.88
C SER A 178 11.06 14.43 38.99
N PRO A 179 10.19 15.19 39.66
CA PRO A 179 10.36 16.65 39.82
C PRO A 179 11.69 17.07 40.45
N ASP A 180 12.28 16.21 41.29
CA ASP A 180 13.59 16.42 41.91
C ASP A 180 14.78 15.88 41.08
N GLY A 181 14.50 15.29 39.91
CA GLY A 181 15.51 14.77 38.98
C GLY A 181 16.23 13.49 39.44
N LYS A 182 15.85 12.87 40.55
CA LYS A 182 16.57 11.75 41.12
C LYS A 182 16.10 10.39 40.60
N ARG A 183 14.86 10.29 40.16
CA ARG A 183 14.25 9.05 39.67
C ARG A 183 13.64 9.27 38.28
N VAL A 184 13.32 8.18 37.60
CA VAL A 184 12.68 8.18 36.30
C VAL A 184 11.46 7.25 36.34
N VAL A 185 10.28 7.71 35.95
CA VAL A 185 9.18 6.82 35.61
C VAL A 185 9.36 6.43 34.13
N TYR A 186 9.20 5.15 33.82
CA TYR A 186 9.41 4.66 32.45
C TYR A 186 8.56 3.44 32.12
N SER A 187 8.37 3.18 30.83
CA SER A 187 7.90 1.91 30.30
C SER A 187 9.07 1.17 29.64
N PRO A 188 9.32 -0.11 29.98
CA PRO A 188 10.36 -0.88 29.31
C PRO A 188 10.00 -1.22 27.85
N LEU A 189 8.72 -1.18 27.48
CA LEU A 189 8.24 -1.57 26.17
C LEU A 189 7.94 -0.36 25.29
N PHE A 190 8.48 -0.44 24.09
CA PHE A 190 8.25 0.51 23.00
C PHE A 190 7.28 -0.10 21.99
N ARG A 191 6.12 0.52 21.86
CA ARG A 191 5.06 0.00 20.99
C ARG A 191 4.20 1.11 20.36
N ASP A 192 4.73 2.32 20.21
CA ASP A 192 3.98 3.49 19.75
C ASP A 192 3.49 3.39 18.30
N PHE A 193 4.14 2.56 17.48
CA PHE A 193 3.75 2.29 16.09
C PHE A 193 2.63 1.23 15.95
N ARG A 194 1.99 0.85 17.04
CA ARG A 194 1.05 -0.27 17.05
C ARG A 194 -0.23 0.01 16.31
N THR A 195 -0.59 -0.98 15.52
CA THR A 195 -1.89 -1.14 14.86
C THR A 195 -2.80 -2.06 15.69
N TRP A 196 -2.82 -1.94 17.00
CA TRP A 196 -3.71 -2.68 17.90
C TRP A 196 -3.97 -1.86 19.15
N LYS A 197 -5.22 -1.76 19.46
CA LYS A 197 -5.74 -1.20 20.71
C LYS A 197 -6.22 -2.35 21.61
N ARG A 198 -6.39 -2.10 22.89
CA ARG A 198 -7.00 -3.03 23.84
C ARG A 198 -6.28 -4.40 23.95
N TYR A 199 -5.00 -4.41 23.64
CA TYR A 199 -4.20 -5.62 23.70
C TYR A 199 -4.06 -6.12 25.14
N GLN A 200 -4.10 -7.45 25.32
CA GLN A 200 -3.84 -8.14 26.58
C GLN A 200 -2.76 -9.19 26.35
N GLY A 201 -1.73 -9.18 27.14
CA GLY A 201 -0.64 -10.16 27.04
C GLY A 201 0.72 -9.56 27.41
N GLY A 202 1.77 -10.33 27.21
CA GLY A 202 3.14 -9.99 27.64
C GLY A 202 3.76 -8.75 26.99
N TRP A 203 3.11 -8.19 25.96
CA TRP A 203 3.52 -6.94 25.31
C TRP A 203 2.64 -5.74 25.68
N ALA A 204 1.68 -5.90 26.59
CA ALA A 204 1.03 -4.76 27.23
C ALA A 204 2.04 -4.08 28.16
N PRO A 205 2.36 -2.78 27.96
CA PRO A 205 3.34 -2.11 28.79
C PRO A 205 2.78 -1.83 30.18
N ASP A 206 3.63 -2.02 31.18
CA ASP A 206 3.50 -1.51 32.54
C ASP A 206 4.47 -0.33 32.75
N LEU A 207 4.25 0.41 33.84
CA LEU A 207 5.11 1.50 34.25
C LEU A 207 5.95 1.13 35.47
N PHE A 208 7.20 1.56 35.41
CA PHE A 208 8.18 1.34 36.46
C PHE A 208 8.76 2.66 36.93
N VAL A 209 9.12 2.75 38.20
CA VAL A 209 9.95 3.82 38.75
C VAL A 209 11.35 3.28 38.96
N PHE A 210 12.33 3.92 38.33
CA PHE A 210 13.75 3.58 38.38
C PHE A 210 14.54 4.60 39.21
N ASP A 211 15.40 4.11 40.08
CA ASP A 211 16.35 4.91 40.85
C ASP A 211 17.78 4.69 40.31
N PRO A 212 18.35 5.66 39.60
CA PRO A 212 19.71 5.54 39.04
C PRO A 212 20.80 5.39 40.10
N ALA A 213 20.59 5.85 41.33
CA ALA A 213 21.59 5.78 42.42
C ALA A 213 21.71 4.39 42.97
N THR A 214 20.62 3.63 43.03
CA THR A 214 20.59 2.26 43.62
C THR A 214 20.48 1.16 42.55
N GLY A 215 20.09 1.52 41.30
CA GLY A 215 19.77 0.59 40.21
C GLY A 215 18.45 -0.16 40.45
N ALA A 216 17.65 0.22 41.42
CA ALA A 216 16.37 -0.43 41.73
C ALA A 216 15.27 0.06 40.76
N ALA A 217 14.42 -0.90 40.35
CA ALA A 217 13.21 -0.61 39.54
C ALA A 217 11.99 -1.23 40.24
N GLU A 218 10.92 -0.45 40.40
CA GLU A 218 9.66 -0.87 40.99
C GLU A 218 8.54 -0.77 39.95
N ASN A 219 7.79 -1.89 39.70
CA ASN A 219 6.57 -1.86 38.90
C ASN A 219 5.46 -1.15 39.69
N VAL A 220 4.91 -0.05 39.15
CA VAL A 220 3.91 0.78 39.86
C VAL A 220 2.49 0.57 39.35
N THR A 221 2.29 -0.08 38.18
CA THR A 221 0.95 -0.28 37.62
C THR A 221 0.50 -1.73 37.59
N ASN A 222 1.36 -2.68 37.23
CA ASN A 222 1.16 -4.13 37.24
C ASN A 222 -0.24 -4.58 36.79
N HIS A 223 -0.59 -4.32 35.52
CA HIS A 223 -1.92 -4.59 34.99
C HIS A 223 -1.87 -5.33 33.65
N VAL A 224 -2.91 -6.16 33.36
CA VAL A 224 -3.00 -6.96 32.12
C VAL A 224 -3.30 -6.11 30.87
N ARG A 225 -3.74 -4.88 31.06
CA ARG A 225 -4.01 -3.90 30.00
C ARG A 225 -2.83 -2.95 29.83
N THR A 226 -2.87 -2.19 28.75
CA THR A 226 -1.84 -1.20 28.42
C THR A 226 -1.83 -0.04 29.39
N ASP A 227 -0.67 0.26 29.99
CA ASP A 227 -0.36 1.47 30.73
C ASP A 227 0.83 2.16 30.05
N ARG A 228 0.63 3.36 29.50
CA ARG A 228 1.61 4.03 28.63
C ARG A 228 1.68 5.53 28.88
N ASP A 229 2.63 6.20 28.23
CA ASP A 229 2.83 7.65 28.28
C ASP A 229 2.93 8.17 29.73
N PRO A 230 3.93 7.71 30.51
CA PRO A 230 4.06 8.06 31.91
C PRO A 230 4.41 9.55 32.10
N MET A 231 3.76 10.16 33.06
CA MET A 231 4.00 11.54 33.51
C MET A 231 4.14 11.58 35.02
N TRP A 232 5.07 12.39 35.53
CA TRP A 232 5.31 12.49 36.97
C TRP A 232 4.90 13.86 37.49
N ILE A 233 3.73 13.98 38.14
CA ILE A 233 3.21 15.22 38.74
C ILE A 233 3.09 15.04 40.22
N GLN A 234 3.81 15.87 41.01
CA GLN A 234 3.85 15.81 42.47
C GLN A 234 4.21 14.40 43.01
N ASN A 235 3.34 13.76 43.76
CA ASN A 235 3.52 12.43 44.33
C ASN A 235 2.75 11.34 43.54
N ARG A 236 2.33 11.64 42.29
CA ARG A 236 1.54 10.69 41.47
C ARG A 236 2.18 10.47 40.12
N ILE A 237 2.04 9.23 39.64
CA ILE A 237 2.31 8.87 38.26
C ILE A 237 0.99 8.94 37.50
N TRP A 238 0.95 9.73 36.46
CA TRP A 238 -0.16 9.85 35.51
C TRP A 238 0.17 9.10 34.23
N PHE A 239 -0.83 8.49 33.58
CA PHE A 239 -0.62 7.68 32.41
C PHE A 239 -1.91 7.48 31.62
N ALA A 240 -1.79 7.06 30.36
CA ALA A 240 -2.91 6.59 29.57
C ALA A 240 -3.09 5.09 29.74
N SER A 241 -4.34 4.64 29.97
CA SER A 241 -4.67 3.22 30.11
C SER A 241 -6.02 2.86 29.50
N ASP A 242 -6.08 1.69 28.86
CA ASP A 242 -7.29 1.11 28.28
C ASP A 242 -8.00 0.10 29.21
N ARG A 243 -7.81 0.21 30.52
CA ARG A 243 -8.39 -0.70 31.55
C ARG A 243 -9.91 -0.79 31.46
N THR A 244 -10.58 0.29 31.03
CA THR A 244 -12.04 0.37 30.84
C THR A 244 -12.48 0.27 29.38
N GLY A 245 -11.59 -0.18 28.49
CA GLY A 245 -11.86 -0.41 27.07
C GLY A 245 -11.34 0.70 26.16
N THR A 246 -11.50 1.98 26.50
CA THR A 246 -10.96 3.14 25.79
C THR A 246 -9.78 3.70 26.58
N LEU A 247 -8.72 4.17 25.90
CA LEU A 247 -7.63 4.86 26.57
C LEU A 247 -8.15 6.13 27.24
N ASN A 248 -7.93 6.22 28.55
CA ASN A 248 -8.27 7.35 29.40
C ASN A 248 -7.06 7.75 30.23
N LEU A 249 -7.06 8.96 30.82
CA LEU A 249 -6.09 9.34 31.84
C LEU A 249 -6.38 8.56 33.14
N TRP A 250 -5.32 8.06 33.74
CA TRP A 250 -5.29 7.39 35.02
C TRP A 250 -4.17 7.98 35.87
N SER A 251 -4.27 7.84 37.17
CA SER A 251 -3.22 8.23 38.11
C SER A 251 -2.96 7.14 39.16
N CYS A 252 -1.71 7.00 39.55
CA CYS A 252 -1.27 6.10 40.63
C CYS A 252 -0.56 6.90 41.73
N ASP A 253 -1.01 6.83 42.94
CA ASP A 253 -0.34 7.45 44.09
C ASP A 253 0.87 6.62 44.50
N LEU A 254 2.02 7.25 44.70
CA LEU A 254 3.26 6.57 45.01
C LEU A 254 3.35 6.10 46.49
N GLN A 255 2.52 6.67 47.40
CA GLN A 255 2.52 6.30 48.81
C GLN A 255 1.64 5.08 49.09
N ASP A 256 0.36 5.15 48.71
CA ASP A 256 -0.62 4.11 49.01
C ASP A 256 -0.89 3.15 47.82
N LYS A 257 -0.26 3.41 46.68
CA LYS A 257 -0.42 2.66 45.41
C LYS A 257 -1.85 2.63 44.87
N SER A 258 -2.70 3.56 45.30
CA SER A 258 -4.06 3.66 44.78
C SER A 258 -4.08 4.14 43.34
N VAL A 259 -4.80 3.39 42.49
CA VAL A 259 -4.95 3.71 41.07
C VAL A 259 -6.37 4.22 40.82
N ARG A 260 -6.48 5.33 40.04
CA ARG A 260 -7.74 5.98 39.78
C ARG A 260 -7.89 6.39 38.32
N GLN A 261 -9.10 6.20 37.78
CA GLN A 261 -9.47 6.76 36.48
C GLN A 261 -9.83 8.25 36.62
N GLU A 262 -9.31 9.08 35.73
CA GLU A 262 -9.46 10.54 35.81
C GLU A 262 -10.37 11.08 34.71
N THR A 263 -10.32 10.52 33.47
CA THR A 263 -11.22 10.88 32.36
C THR A 263 -12.15 9.71 32.01
N GLN A 264 -13.28 10.01 31.32
CA GLN A 264 -14.37 9.05 31.06
C GLN A 264 -14.71 8.98 29.56
N SER A 265 -13.72 9.04 28.67
CA SER A 265 -13.95 8.91 27.24
C SER A 265 -14.39 7.49 26.88
N THR A 266 -15.41 7.36 26.02
CA THR A 266 -15.97 6.06 25.56
C THR A 266 -15.86 5.89 24.04
N THR A 267 -15.63 6.96 23.28
CA THR A 267 -15.61 6.97 21.80
C THR A 267 -14.20 7.14 21.26
N TRP A 268 -13.47 8.12 21.82
CA TRP A 268 -12.11 8.44 21.37
C TRP A 268 -11.10 8.18 22.47
N ASP A 269 -9.99 7.58 22.10
CA ASP A 269 -8.86 7.37 23.00
C ASP A 269 -8.22 8.72 23.37
N VAL A 270 -7.79 8.85 24.63
CA VAL A 270 -6.83 9.86 25.06
C VAL A 270 -5.47 9.45 24.51
N ARG A 271 -4.88 10.29 23.66
CA ARG A 271 -3.63 9.99 22.96
C ARG A 271 -2.57 11.04 23.31
N TRP A 272 -1.33 10.57 23.43
CA TRP A 272 -0.14 11.41 23.58
C TRP A 272 -0.26 12.45 24.71
N PRO A 273 -0.67 12.06 25.92
CA PRO A 273 -0.72 12.99 27.04
C PRO A 273 0.67 13.48 27.41
N SER A 274 0.75 14.73 27.80
CA SER A 274 1.98 15.40 28.23
C SER A 274 1.74 16.32 29.40
N SER A 275 2.62 16.28 30.40
CA SER A 275 2.58 17.16 31.55
C SER A 275 3.11 18.57 31.23
N GLY A 276 2.65 19.60 31.92
CA GLY A 276 3.18 20.94 31.79
C GLY A 276 4.55 21.15 32.45
N GLY A 277 5.23 20.05 32.80
CA GLY A 277 6.53 20.03 33.49
C GLY A 277 6.43 20.05 35.01
N PRO A 278 7.56 20.12 35.72
CA PRO A 278 7.64 19.81 37.16
C PRO A 278 6.86 20.77 38.11
N LYS A 279 6.41 21.93 37.60
CA LYS A 279 5.70 22.95 38.37
C LYS A 279 4.28 23.21 37.88
N ASP A 280 3.80 22.40 36.92
CA ASP A 280 2.46 22.58 36.32
C ASP A 280 1.62 21.33 36.59
N ASP A 281 0.45 21.52 37.20
CA ASP A 281 -0.48 20.43 37.55
C ASP A 281 -1.51 20.18 36.42
N ARG A 282 -1.14 20.43 35.16
CA ARG A 282 -2.01 20.22 33.99
C ARG A 282 -1.41 19.21 33.04
N ILE A 283 -2.29 18.48 32.36
CA ILE A 283 -1.96 17.51 31.33
C ILE A 283 -2.70 17.91 30.07
N VAL A 284 -1.99 18.05 28.95
CA VAL A 284 -2.58 18.24 27.61
C VAL A 284 -2.56 16.94 26.84
N TYR A 285 -3.55 16.67 26.01
CA TYR A 285 -3.64 15.46 25.20
C TYR A 285 -4.52 15.64 23.98
N GLU A 286 -4.41 14.71 23.05
CA GLU A 286 -5.24 14.59 21.87
C GLU A 286 -6.44 13.67 22.14
N LYS A 287 -7.64 14.07 21.66
CA LYS A 287 -8.86 13.28 21.71
C LYS A 287 -9.71 13.54 20.47
N GLY A 288 -9.84 12.54 19.57
CA GLY A 288 -10.62 12.69 18.33
C GLY A 288 -10.10 13.73 17.34
N GLY A 289 -8.78 13.98 17.36
CA GLY A 289 -8.12 14.98 16.52
C GLY A 289 -8.18 16.42 17.09
N GLU A 290 -8.79 16.62 18.24
CA GLU A 290 -8.83 17.89 18.98
C GLU A 290 -7.89 17.83 20.18
N LEU A 291 -7.46 19.00 20.70
CA LEU A 291 -6.68 19.05 21.91
C LEU A 291 -7.58 19.36 23.13
N CYS A 292 -7.31 18.64 24.20
CA CYS A 292 -7.90 18.87 25.51
C CYS A 292 -6.79 19.01 26.54
N TRP A 293 -7.08 19.69 27.65
CA TRP A 293 -6.22 19.68 28.83
C TRP A 293 -7.04 19.33 30.08
N PHE A 294 -6.36 18.70 31.03
CA PHE A 294 -6.92 18.25 32.29
C PHE A 294 -6.21 18.92 33.43
N ASP A 295 -6.98 19.50 34.35
CA ASP A 295 -6.48 20.08 35.60
C ASP A 295 -6.41 18.98 36.68
N CYS A 296 -5.21 18.63 37.09
CA CYS A 296 -4.98 17.57 38.07
C CYS A 296 -5.47 17.92 39.49
N THR A 297 -5.65 19.21 39.75
CA THR A 297 -6.13 19.72 41.05
C THR A 297 -7.66 19.75 41.12
N THR A 298 -8.32 20.41 40.15
CA THR A 298 -9.78 20.49 40.08
C THR A 298 -10.43 19.25 39.49
N ARG A 299 -9.66 18.46 38.69
CA ARG A 299 -10.08 17.25 37.95
C ARG A 299 -11.11 17.56 36.87
N GLU A 300 -10.97 18.68 36.25
CA GLU A 300 -11.81 19.12 35.15
C GLU A 300 -11.09 18.98 33.81
N GLU A 301 -11.83 18.53 32.80
CA GLU A 301 -11.37 18.43 31.40
C GLU A 301 -11.84 19.66 30.62
N HIS A 302 -10.95 20.28 29.86
CA HIS A 302 -11.20 21.45 29.04
C HIS A 302 -10.77 21.22 27.59
N ALA A 303 -11.66 21.50 26.63
CA ALA A 303 -11.33 21.50 25.21
C ALA A 303 -10.62 22.79 24.81
N ILE A 304 -9.65 22.70 23.88
CA ILE A 304 -8.93 23.86 23.36
C ILE A 304 -9.40 24.12 21.92
N ALA A 305 -10.18 25.19 21.74
CA ALA A 305 -10.68 25.56 20.41
C ALA A 305 -9.58 26.28 19.61
N ILE A 306 -8.89 25.61 18.73
CA ILE A 306 -7.78 26.15 17.95
C ILE A 306 -8.17 26.30 16.49
N THR A 307 -7.77 27.42 15.87
CA THR A 307 -7.77 27.67 14.45
C THR A 307 -6.33 27.75 13.95
N VAL A 308 -5.95 26.91 13.00
CA VAL A 308 -4.64 26.96 12.35
C VAL A 308 -4.77 27.68 11.00
N PRO A 309 -4.10 28.83 10.81
CA PRO A 309 -4.12 29.58 9.55
C PRO A 309 -3.15 28.94 8.54
N ASP A 310 -3.48 27.73 8.06
CA ASP A 310 -2.68 27.01 7.09
C ASP A 310 -3.08 27.38 5.65
N GLU A 311 -2.11 27.70 4.81
CA GLU A 311 -2.28 28.00 3.39
C GLU A 311 -2.56 26.78 2.54
N GLY A 312 -2.48 25.57 3.11
CA GLY A 312 -2.72 24.30 2.41
C GLY A 312 -1.71 24.02 1.31
N LEU A 313 -0.45 24.39 1.47
CA LEU A 313 0.58 24.27 0.42
C LEU A 313 0.78 22.82 -0.03
N LEU A 314 0.72 21.88 0.89
CA LEU A 314 0.96 20.45 0.64
C LEU A 314 -0.25 19.72 0.05
N VAL A 315 -1.43 20.36 0.06
CA VAL A 315 -2.67 19.81 -0.49
C VAL A 315 -3.14 20.52 -1.75
N ARG A 316 -2.35 21.45 -2.28
CA ARG A 316 -2.62 22.10 -3.58
C ARG A 316 -2.43 21.13 -4.72
N GLU A 317 -3.18 21.39 -5.78
CA GLU A 317 -3.01 20.67 -7.03
C GLU A 317 -1.59 20.84 -7.58
N THR A 318 -0.98 19.76 -7.97
CA THR A 318 0.33 19.69 -8.62
C THR A 318 0.32 18.63 -9.70
N THR A 319 1.33 18.64 -10.56
CA THR A 319 1.55 17.56 -11.53
C THR A 319 2.74 16.73 -11.07
N VAL A 320 2.61 15.41 -11.09
CA VAL A 320 3.68 14.48 -10.74
C VAL A 320 4.03 13.58 -11.92
N ASP A 321 5.28 13.13 -11.98
CA ASP A 321 5.71 12.12 -12.95
C ASP A 321 5.37 10.72 -12.39
N ALA A 322 4.41 10.05 -13.05
CA ALA A 322 3.94 8.72 -12.65
C ALA A 322 4.74 7.57 -13.30
N SER A 323 5.83 7.83 -14.02
CA SER A 323 6.62 6.79 -14.72
C SER A 323 7.14 5.68 -13.83
N GLY A 324 7.46 6.00 -12.55
CA GLY A 324 7.86 5.05 -11.52
C GLY A 324 6.72 4.35 -10.78
N LEU A 325 5.46 4.72 -11.06
CA LEU A 325 4.28 4.31 -10.32
C LEU A 325 3.33 3.41 -11.14
N VAL A 326 3.86 2.74 -12.18
CA VAL A 326 3.08 1.83 -13.03
C VAL A 326 2.70 0.57 -12.26
N GLU A 327 1.39 0.31 -12.17
CA GLU A 327 0.78 -0.84 -11.49
C GLU A 327 0.37 -1.96 -12.46
N SER A 328 -0.28 -1.59 -13.56
CA SER A 328 -0.72 -2.52 -14.59
C SER A 328 -0.49 -1.97 -15.99
N TYR A 329 -0.45 -2.86 -16.98
CA TYR A 329 -0.11 -2.49 -18.35
C TYR A 329 -0.61 -3.54 -19.35
N ALA A 330 -0.96 -3.07 -20.56
CA ALA A 330 -1.32 -3.93 -21.67
C ALA A 330 -0.87 -3.31 -23.00
N LEU A 331 -0.96 -4.08 -24.08
CA LEU A 331 -0.55 -3.67 -25.42
C LEU A 331 -1.77 -3.63 -26.36
N SER A 332 -1.83 -2.63 -27.24
CA SER A 332 -2.87 -2.53 -28.26
C SER A 332 -2.69 -3.62 -29.34
N PRO A 333 -3.74 -3.97 -30.07
CA PRO A 333 -3.60 -4.79 -31.27
C PRO A 333 -2.53 -4.21 -32.22
N GLY A 334 -1.66 -5.08 -32.78
CA GLY A 334 -0.54 -4.68 -33.63
C GLY A 334 0.61 -3.98 -32.89
N GLY A 335 0.60 -3.91 -31.56
CA GLY A 335 1.71 -3.40 -30.76
C GLY A 335 2.05 -1.92 -30.93
N ARG A 336 1.11 -1.11 -31.42
CA ARG A 336 1.37 0.32 -31.75
C ARG A 336 1.35 1.26 -30.57
N ARG A 337 0.55 0.95 -29.57
CA ARG A 337 0.45 1.72 -28.30
C ARG A 337 0.41 0.76 -27.13
N ALA A 338 0.97 1.17 -25.99
CA ALA A 338 0.77 0.52 -24.71
C ALA A 338 -0.20 1.34 -23.86
N VAL A 339 -1.01 0.67 -23.02
CA VAL A 339 -1.79 1.30 -21.97
C VAL A 339 -1.13 0.98 -20.63
N PHE A 340 -1.09 1.97 -19.76
CA PHE A 340 -0.54 1.88 -18.41
C PHE A 340 -1.55 2.42 -17.42
N CYS A 341 -1.71 1.76 -16.30
CA CYS A 341 -2.33 2.35 -15.12
C CYS A 341 -1.23 2.79 -14.18
N ALA A 342 -1.19 4.06 -13.87
CA ALA A 342 -0.17 4.64 -13.02
C ALA A 342 -0.78 5.74 -12.14
N ARG A 343 -0.58 5.65 -10.83
CA ARG A 343 -1.14 6.56 -9.82
C ARG A 343 -2.66 6.75 -9.95
N GLY A 344 -3.40 5.69 -10.25
CA GLY A 344 -4.85 5.74 -10.35
C GLY A 344 -5.40 6.29 -11.67
N ASP A 345 -4.56 6.67 -12.63
CA ASP A 345 -4.98 7.10 -13.97
C ASP A 345 -4.63 6.08 -15.06
N VAL A 346 -5.44 6.05 -16.11
CA VAL A 346 -5.19 5.25 -17.32
C VAL A 346 -4.53 6.12 -18.39
N LEU A 347 -3.31 5.73 -18.78
CA LEU A 347 -2.51 6.46 -19.76
C LEU A 347 -2.19 5.59 -20.97
N THR A 348 -2.10 6.16 -22.16
CA THR A 348 -1.61 5.46 -23.36
C THR A 348 -0.37 6.10 -23.94
N ILE A 349 0.60 5.26 -24.31
CA ILE A 349 1.92 5.68 -24.80
C ILE A 349 2.15 5.07 -26.18
N PRO A 350 2.54 5.86 -27.18
CA PRO A 350 2.84 5.34 -28.50
C PRO A 350 4.18 4.59 -28.53
N LYS A 351 4.28 3.60 -29.42
CA LYS A 351 5.54 2.88 -29.66
C LYS A 351 6.58 3.80 -30.34
N GLU A 352 6.16 4.63 -31.30
CA GLU A 352 7.07 5.47 -32.10
C GLU A 352 6.56 6.90 -32.28
N HIS A 353 5.31 7.08 -32.67
CA HIS A 353 4.78 8.40 -33.08
C HIS A 353 3.49 8.74 -32.36
N GLY A 354 3.35 10.00 -31.99
CA GLY A 354 2.19 10.56 -31.30
C GLY A 354 2.45 10.90 -29.83
N ASP A 355 1.45 11.45 -29.16
CA ASP A 355 1.55 11.95 -27.82
C ASP A 355 1.15 10.89 -26.78
N VAL A 356 1.68 11.02 -25.58
CA VAL A 356 1.14 10.39 -24.37
C VAL A 356 -0.24 10.99 -24.09
N ARG A 357 -1.20 10.15 -23.70
CA ARG A 357 -2.56 10.59 -23.36
C ARG A 357 -2.93 10.03 -22.00
N ASN A 358 -3.39 10.89 -21.12
CA ASN A 358 -4.15 10.49 -19.95
C ASN A 358 -5.63 10.38 -20.39
N LEU A 359 -6.27 9.23 -20.18
CA LEU A 359 -7.63 8.96 -20.63
C LEU A 359 -8.69 9.23 -19.56
N THR A 360 -8.32 9.24 -18.28
CA THR A 360 -9.29 9.25 -17.20
C THR A 360 -9.27 10.52 -16.35
N HIS A 361 -8.10 11.13 -16.14
CA HIS A 361 -7.94 12.35 -15.34
C HIS A 361 -8.76 12.30 -14.03
N SER A 362 -8.57 11.26 -13.24
CA SER A 362 -9.43 10.94 -12.08
C SER A 362 -8.67 10.87 -10.76
N PRO A 363 -8.18 11.99 -10.21
CA PRO A 363 -7.39 11.99 -8.97
C PRO A 363 -8.15 11.44 -7.75
N GLY A 364 -9.49 11.47 -7.78
CA GLY A 364 -10.34 10.91 -6.72
C GLY A 364 -10.78 9.46 -6.96
N ALA A 365 -10.14 8.72 -7.88
CA ALA A 365 -10.44 7.32 -8.16
C ALA A 365 -9.16 6.50 -8.36
N HIS A 366 -9.27 5.19 -8.15
CA HIS A 366 -8.20 4.24 -8.46
C HIS A 366 -8.56 3.45 -9.72
N ASP A 367 -8.12 3.93 -10.88
CA ASP A 367 -8.29 3.26 -12.16
C ASP A 367 -7.12 2.30 -12.39
N LYS A 368 -7.42 1.00 -12.59
CA LYS A 368 -6.42 -0.07 -12.69
C LYS A 368 -6.82 -1.15 -13.69
N HIS A 369 -5.89 -2.03 -14.06
CA HIS A 369 -6.12 -3.20 -14.91
C HIS A 369 -6.72 -2.86 -16.28
N ALA A 370 -6.19 -1.82 -16.93
CA ALA A 370 -6.67 -1.38 -18.24
C ALA A 370 -6.24 -2.33 -19.36
N VAL A 371 -7.18 -2.76 -20.20
CA VAL A 371 -6.97 -3.68 -21.33
C VAL A 371 -7.70 -3.20 -22.59
N TYR A 372 -7.03 -3.30 -23.73
CA TYR A 372 -7.63 -2.93 -25.03
C TYR A 372 -8.69 -3.94 -25.48
N SER A 373 -9.76 -3.44 -26.11
CA SER A 373 -10.67 -4.27 -26.90
C SER A 373 -9.93 -4.90 -28.11
N PRO A 374 -10.42 -6.04 -28.65
CA PRO A 374 -9.76 -6.73 -29.76
C PRO A 374 -9.61 -5.89 -31.03
N ASP A 375 -10.51 -4.95 -31.26
CA ASP A 375 -10.45 -3.99 -32.37
C ASP A 375 -9.60 -2.74 -32.05
N GLY A 376 -9.15 -2.59 -30.80
CA GLY A 376 -8.36 -1.48 -30.33
C GLY A 376 -9.11 -0.16 -30.13
N ALA A 377 -10.44 -0.15 -30.31
CA ALA A 377 -11.24 1.06 -30.24
C ALA A 377 -11.57 1.50 -28.82
N GLN A 378 -11.66 0.58 -27.90
CA GLN A 378 -12.01 0.82 -26.50
C GLN A 378 -10.98 0.23 -25.54
N ILE A 379 -10.99 0.73 -24.31
CA ILE A 379 -10.20 0.22 -23.18
C ILE A 379 -11.18 -0.06 -22.04
N ALA A 380 -11.16 -1.29 -21.54
CA ALA A 380 -11.83 -1.67 -20.31
C ALA A 380 -10.85 -1.55 -19.15
N TYR A 381 -11.32 -1.06 -18.02
CA TYR A 381 -10.53 -0.92 -16.81
C TYR A 381 -11.43 -1.03 -15.56
N VAL A 382 -10.81 -1.30 -14.43
CA VAL A 382 -11.46 -1.32 -13.12
C VAL A 382 -11.32 0.05 -12.48
N SER A 383 -12.42 0.58 -11.93
CA SER A 383 -12.43 1.87 -11.22
C SER A 383 -13.35 1.83 -10.02
N ASP A 384 -12.96 2.48 -8.94
CA ASP A 384 -13.73 2.65 -7.72
C ASP A 384 -14.47 3.99 -7.61
N ARG A 385 -14.51 4.79 -8.70
CA ARG A 385 -15.15 6.12 -8.73
C ARG A 385 -16.64 6.13 -8.39
N SER A 386 -17.31 4.99 -8.45
CA SER A 386 -18.70 4.81 -8.03
C SER A 386 -18.88 4.32 -6.58
N GLY A 387 -17.79 4.32 -5.81
CA GLY A 387 -17.73 3.86 -4.40
C GLY A 387 -17.20 2.45 -4.24
N GLU A 388 -17.58 1.52 -5.13
CA GLU A 388 -17.06 0.15 -5.22
C GLU A 388 -16.42 -0.09 -6.58
N GLU A 389 -15.55 -1.08 -6.66
CA GLU A 389 -14.88 -1.42 -7.91
C GLU A 389 -15.87 -1.96 -8.95
N GLN A 390 -15.87 -1.34 -10.12
CA GLN A 390 -16.68 -1.70 -11.27
C GLN A 390 -15.83 -1.71 -12.53
N ILE A 391 -16.32 -2.37 -13.58
CA ILE A 391 -15.71 -2.29 -14.91
C ILE A 391 -16.24 -1.03 -15.61
N TRP A 392 -15.32 -0.25 -16.16
CA TRP A 392 -15.59 0.95 -16.94
C TRP A 392 -14.97 0.83 -18.33
N LEU A 393 -15.53 1.56 -19.28
CA LEU A 393 -15.05 1.64 -20.66
C LEU A 393 -14.74 3.08 -21.02
N VAL A 394 -13.64 3.28 -21.73
CA VAL A 394 -13.26 4.56 -22.34
C VAL A 394 -12.78 4.32 -23.77
N ASP A 395 -13.00 5.28 -24.70
CA ASP A 395 -12.42 5.19 -26.03
C ASP A 395 -10.89 5.36 -25.96
N HIS A 396 -10.16 4.73 -26.89
CA HIS A 396 -8.69 4.68 -26.88
C HIS A 396 -8.01 6.06 -27.06
N ARG A 397 -8.78 7.11 -27.38
CA ARG A 397 -8.28 8.49 -27.52
C ARG A 397 -8.64 9.37 -26.33
N GLY A 398 -9.62 8.95 -25.49
CA GLY A 398 -10.15 9.75 -24.40
C GLY A 398 -11.04 10.90 -24.87
N GLU A 399 -11.65 10.79 -26.07
CA GLU A 399 -12.50 11.84 -26.65
C GLU A 399 -13.91 11.82 -26.10
N THR A 400 -14.33 10.69 -25.50
CA THR A 400 -15.65 10.52 -24.87
C THR A 400 -15.51 10.24 -23.38
N PRO A 401 -16.46 10.73 -22.56
CA PRO A 401 -16.44 10.43 -21.12
C PRO A 401 -16.48 8.93 -20.85
N PRO A 402 -15.78 8.44 -19.82
CA PRO A 402 -15.85 7.05 -19.41
C PRO A 402 -17.27 6.58 -19.08
N ARG A 403 -17.59 5.36 -19.49
CA ARG A 403 -18.91 4.73 -19.27
C ARG A 403 -18.78 3.58 -18.27
N GLN A 404 -19.57 3.60 -17.21
CA GLN A 404 -19.70 2.47 -16.30
C GLN A 404 -20.41 1.30 -17.00
N LEU A 405 -19.76 0.13 -17.00
CA LEU A 405 -20.32 -1.09 -17.61
C LEU A 405 -21.05 -1.94 -16.57
N THR A 406 -20.43 -2.21 -15.42
CA THR A 406 -21.00 -3.05 -14.36
C THR A 406 -21.52 -2.21 -13.20
N LYS A 407 -22.46 -2.78 -12.43
CA LYS A 407 -23.01 -2.19 -11.21
C LYS A 407 -23.26 -3.28 -10.16
N GLY A 408 -23.09 -2.92 -8.88
CA GLY A 408 -23.44 -3.79 -7.77
C GLY A 408 -22.39 -4.84 -7.40
N LEU A 409 -21.18 -4.80 -8.00
CA LEU A 409 -20.05 -5.58 -7.54
C LEU A 409 -19.51 -4.95 -6.26
N GLN A 410 -19.17 -5.77 -5.25
CA GLN A 410 -18.75 -5.29 -3.94
C GLN A 410 -17.37 -5.79 -3.52
N ALA A 411 -16.85 -6.82 -4.19
CA ALA A 411 -15.53 -7.37 -3.92
C ALA A 411 -14.47 -6.76 -4.83
N MET A 412 -13.23 -6.73 -4.38
CA MET A 412 -12.09 -6.31 -5.19
C MET A 412 -11.99 -7.12 -6.47
N LEU A 413 -11.89 -6.43 -7.62
CA LEU A 413 -11.80 -7.04 -8.94
C LEU A 413 -10.34 -7.27 -9.36
N TYR A 414 -10.13 -8.38 -10.07
CA TYR A 414 -8.90 -8.66 -10.79
C TYR A 414 -8.98 -8.21 -12.26
N GLU A 415 -7.91 -8.43 -12.99
CA GLU A 415 -7.76 -7.99 -14.38
C GLU A 415 -8.88 -8.52 -15.29
N PRO A 416 -9.62 -7.65 -16.00
CA PRO A 416 -10.64 -8.06 -16.95
C PRO A 416 -10.00 -8.57 -18.25
N SER A 417 -10.71 -9.46 -18.98
CA SER A 417 -10.30 -9.92 -20.31
C SER A 417 -11.44 -9.86 -21.31
N TRP A 418 -11.17 -9.31 -22.49
CA TRP A 418 -12.14 -9.26 -23.58
C TRP A 418 -12.25 -10.60 -24.31
N SER A 419 -13.47 -10.98 -24.69
CA SER A 419 -13.64 -12.03 -25.70
C SER A 419 -13.12 -11.54 -27.05
N PRO A 420 -12.52 -12.42 -27.90
CA PRO A 420 -12.00 -12.04 -29.21
C PRO A 420 -13.01 -11.35 -30.13
N ASP A 421 -14.31 -11.62 -29.99
CA ASP A 421 -15.38 -10.96 -30.77
C ASP A 421 -15.84 -9.63 -30.15
N GLY A 422 -15.27 -9.20 -29.01
CA GLY A 422 -15.57 -7.95 -28.32
C GLY A 422 -16.94 -7.88 -27.65
N LYS A 423 -17.69 -8.98 -27.56
CA LYS A 423 -19.04 -8.97 -27.00
C LYS A 423 -19.10 -9.18 -25.50
N TRP A 424 -18.05 -9.78 -24.92
CA TRP A 424 -18.00 -10.16 -23.52
C TRP A 424 -16.73 -9.68 -22.87
N ILE A 425 -16.81 -9.39 -21.58
CA ILE A 425 -15.66 -9.21 -20.69
C ILE A 425 -15.77 -10.24 -19.57
N ALA A 426 -14.74 -11.05 -19.40
CA ALA A 426 -14.59 -11.90 -18.23
C ALA A 426 -13.85 -11.15 -17.13
N CYS A 427 -14.33 -11.25 -15.89
CA CYS A 427 -13.65 -10.72 -14.71
C CYS A 427 -13.88 -11.63 -13.52
N SER A 428 -12.88 -11.71 -12.66
CA SER A 428 -12.98 -12.40 -11.38
C SER A 428 -12.75 -11.43 -10.23
N ASP A 429 -13.15 -11.86 -9.04
CA ASP A 429 -12.98 -11.08 -7.83
C ASP A 429 -12.16 -11.83 -6.75
N LYS A 430 -11.92 -11.15 -5.65
CA LYS A 430 -11.16 -11.70 -4.52
C LYS A 430 -11.84 -12.90 -3.84
N ASP A 431 -13.17 -13.02 -3.95
CA ASP A 431 -13.95 -14.12 -3.38
C ASP A 431 -13.92 -15.38 -4.26
N GLY A 432 -13.21 -15.31 -5.41
CA GLY A 432 -13.06 -16.43 -6.33
C GLY A 432 -14.24 -16.59 -7.29
N VAL A 433 -15.09 -15.58 -7.45
CA VAL A 433 -16.21 -15.62 -8.39
C VAL A 433 -15.80 -15.09 -9.75
N LEU A 434 -15.88 -15.93 -10.78
CA LEU A 434 -15.64 -15.57 -12.18
C LEU A 434 -16.96 -15.24 -12.87
N ARG A 435 -17.03 -14.08 -13.50
CA ARG A 435 -18.22 -13.57 -14.18
C ARG A 435 -17.95 -13.18 -15.62
N LEU A 436 -18.98 -13.28 -16.45
CA LEU A 436 -19.02 -12.68 -17.77
C LEU A 436 -19.95 -11.48 -17.75
N CYS A 437 -19.48 -10.38 -18.32
CA CYS A 437 -20.25 -9.17 -18.53
C CYS A 437 -20.52 -8.98 -20.03
N ASN A 438 -21.78 -8.85 -20.43
CA ASN A 438 -22.13 -8.49 -21.79
C ASN A 438 -21.83 -7.00 -22.03
N VAL A 439 -21.02 -6.67 -23.03
CA VAL A 439 -20.54 -5.31 -23.27
C VAL A 439 -21.65 -4.35 -23.69
N ALA A 440 -22.66 -4.85 -24.39
CA ALA A 440 -23.76 -4.03 -24.88
C ALA A 440 -24.80 -3.75 -23.78
N SER A 441 -25.20 -4.78 -23.00
CA SER A 441 -26.25 -4.67 -21.98
C SER A 441 -25.71 -4.38 -20.56
N GLY A 442 -24.48 -4.72 -20.26
CA GLY A 442 -23.92 -4.70 -18.89
C GLY A 442 -24.40 -5.88 -18.03
N GLU A 443 -25.14 -6.81 -18.59
CA GLU A 443 -25.65 -7.98 -17.87
C GLU A 443 -24.50 -8.90 -17.42
N LEU A 444 -24.56 -9.33 -16.15
CA LEU A 444 -23.58 -10.19 -15.52
C LEU A 444 -24.11 -11.62 -15.40
N CYS A 445 -23.29 -12.61 -15.73
CA CYS A 445 -23.56 -14.00 -15.39
C CYS A 445 -22.36 -14.65 -14.70
N VAL A 446 -22.61 -15.49 -13.68
CA VAL A 446 -21.59 -16.25 -12.97
C VAL A 446 -21.20 -17.48 -13.80
N VAL A 447 -19.91 -17.67 -14.00
CA VAL A 447 -19.30 -18.83 -14.68
C VAL A 447 -18.85 -19.88 -13.68
N ALA A 448 -18.17 -19.44 -12.63
CA ALA A 448 -17.62 -20.30 -11.60
C ALA A 448 -17.51 -19.55 -10.27
N ASP A 449 -17.57 -20.32 -9.18
CA ASP A 449 -17.40 -19.83 -7.80
C ASP A 449 -16.40 -20.77 -7.11
N GLU A 450 -15.25 -20.23 -6.73
CA GLU A 450 -14.13 -20.96 -6.15
C GLU A 450 -13.85 -20.45 -4.73
N SER A 451 -14.37 -21.13 -3.73
CA SER A 451 -14.22 -20.72 -2.33
C SER A 451 -12.83 -20.99 -1.72
N ARG A 452 -12.00 -21.81 -2.36
CA ARG A 452 -10.69 -22.25 -1.83
C ARG A 452 -9.49 -21.57 -2.46
N GLY A 453 -9.70 -20.78 -3.52
CA GLY A 453 -8.63 -20.16 -4.28
C GLY A 453 -9.07 -18.90 -5.00
N GLN A 454 -8.24 -18.46 -5.93
CA GLN A 454 -8.49 -17.29 -6.76
C GLN A 454 -8.53 -17.70 -8.22
N LEU A 455 -9.56 -17.28 -8.95
CA LEU A 455 -9.68 -17.46 -10.40
C LEU A 455 -9.03 -16.27 -11.11
N ARG A 456 -7.75 -16.37 -11.46
CA ARG A 456 -6.99 -15.25 -12.05
C ARG A 456 -6.40 -15.55 -13.43
N ASP A 457 -6.46 -16.81 -13.88
CA ASP A 457 -5.81 -17.29 -15.11
C ASP A 457 -6.82 -17.64 -16.20
N HIS A 458 -7.97 -16.99 -16.21
CA HIS A 458 -8.99 -17.22 -17.22
C HIS A 458 -8.56 -16.69 -18.60
N VAL A 459 -8.82 -17.49 -19.64
CA VAL A 459 -8.48 -17.16 -21.03
C VAL A 459 -9.60 -17.57 -21.98
N TRP A 460 -9.85 -16.72 -22.97
CA TRP A 460 -10.85 -16.97 -24.01
C TRP A 460 -10.32 -17.91 -25.10
N SER A 461 -11.19 -18.77 -25.60
CA SER A 461 -10.92 -19.46 -26.85
C SER A 461 -10.94 -18.46 -28.03
N PRO A 462 -10.20 -18.69 -29.12
CA PRO A 462 -10.14 -17.76 -30.25
C PRO A 462 -11.48 -17.56 -30.94
N CYS A 463 -12.43 -18.49 -30.80
CA CYS A 463 -13.80 -18.38 -31.31
C CYS A 463 -14.78 -17.67 -30.37
N SER A 464 -14.34 -17.18 -29.21
CA SER A 464 -15.17 -16.58 -28.14
C SER A 464 -16.23 -17.51 -27.52
N GLY A 465 -16.27 -18.78 -27.93
CA GLY A 465 -17.30 -19.74 -27.48
C GLY A 465 -16.98 -20.44 -26.16
N HIS A 466 -15.73 -20.38 -25.70
CA HIS A 466 -15.29 -21.05 -24.50
C HIS A 466 -14.35 -20.18 -23.67
N LEU A 467 -14.35 -20.43 -22.35
CA LEU A 467 -13.43 -19.81 -21.39
C LEU A 467 -12.72 -20.91 -20.60
N ALA A 468 -11.39 -20.92 -20.62
CA ALA A 468 -10.58 -21.86 -19.84
C ALA A 468 -9.96 -21.18 -18.62
N PHE A 469 -9.85 -21.89 -17.51
CA PHE A 469 -9.25 -21.40 -16.25
C PHE A 469 -8.89 -22.58 -15.34
N SER A 470 -8.13 -22.31 -14.28
CA SER A 470 -7.83 -23.33 -13.26
C SER A 470 -8.63 -23.08 -11.98
N MET A 471 -9.14 -24.15 -11.36
CA MET A 471 -9.82 -24.14 -10.06
C MET A 471 -9.12 -25.09 -9.08
N THR A 472 -9.14 -24.72 -7.81
CA THR A 472 -8.65 -25.56 -6.71
C THR A 472 -9.74 -26.54 -6.31
N GLY A 473 -9.52 -27.83 -6.53
CA GLY A 473 -10.50 -28.88 -6.20
C GLY A 473 -10.50 -29.28 -4.72
N GLN A 474 -11.28 -30.31 -4.40
CA GLN A 474 -11.36 -30.85 -3.04
C GLN A 474 -10.03 -31.41 -2.50
N THR A 475 -9.10 -31.72 -3.40
CA THR A 475 -7.75 -32.22 -3.09
C THR A 475 -6.74 -31.10 -2.78
N ASP A 476 -7.16 -29.85 -2.79
CA ASP A 476 -6.31 -28.64 -2.73
C ASP A 476 -5.31 -28.53 -3.89
N LEU A 477 -5.48 -29.35 -4.93
CA LEU A 477 -4.76 -29.27 -6.18
C LEU A 477 -5.59 -28.56 -7.25
N ARG A 478 -4.91 -27.79 -8.09
CA ARG A 478 -5.56 -27.06 -9.19
C ARG A 478 -5.77 -27.97 -10.39
N ALA A 479 -6.96 -27.92 -10.98
CA ALA A 479 -7.31 -28.58 -12.22
C ALA A 479 -7.84 -27.58 -13.25
N LEU A 480 -7.63 -27.86 -14.53
CA LEU A 480 -8.12 -27.03 -15.62
C LEU A 480 -9.61 -27.31 -15.87
N HIS A 481 -10.33 -26.23 -16.14
CA HIS A 481 -11.74 -26.25 -16.49
C HIS A 481 -11.98 -25.47 -17.77
N ILE A 482 -12.98 -25.90 -18.56
CA ILE A 482 -13.48 -25.17 -19.72
C ILE A 482 -14.97 -24.94 -19.53
N TYR A 483 -15.38 -23.68 -19.60
CA TYR A 483 -16.78 -23.28 -19.65
C TYR A 483 -17.21 -23.05 -21.09
N SER A 484 -18.34 -23.64 -21.49
CA SER A 484 -18.98 -23.45 -22.80
C SER A 484 -20.09 -22.41 -22.69
N LEU A 485 -20.03 -21.36 -23.53
CA LEU A 485 -21.05 -20.31 -23.53
C LEU A 485 -22.37 -20.78 -24.14
N ALA A 486 -22.33 -21.73 -25.07
CA ALA A 486 -23.47 -22.18 -25.84
C ALA A 486 -24.52 -22.91 -24.95
N ASP A 487 -24.06 -23.78 -24.10
CA ASP A 487 -24.90 -24.61 -23.22
C ASP A 487 -24.73 -24.30 -21.73
N LYS A 488 -23.85 -23.31 -21.40
CA LYS A 488 -23.54 -22.88 -20.03
C LYS A 488 -23.01 -24.03 -19.17
N SER A 489 -22.30 -24.97 -19.75
CA SER A 489 -21.72 -26.12 -19.06
C SER A 489 -20.26 -25.87 -18.65
N LEU A 490 -19.86 -26.43 -17.51
CA LEU A 490 -18.50 -26.38 -16.98
C LEU A 490 -17.91 -27.80 -16.97
N HIS A 491 -16.77 -28.00 -17.64
CA HIS A 491 -16.09 -29.27 -17.75
C HIS A 491 -14.73 -29.23 -17.10
N CYS A 492 -14.42 -30.16 -16.18
CA CYS A 492 -13.07 -30.39 -15.71
C CYS A 492 -12.28 -31.16 -16.76
N VAL A 493 -11.18 -30.59 -17.26
CA VAL A 493 -10.45 -31.09 -18.43
C VAL A 493 -9.04 -31.58 -18.10
N SER A 494 -8.60 -31.49 -16.87
CA SER A 494 -7.38 -32.14 -16.39
C SER A 494 -7.64 -32.95 -15.13
N ARG A 495 -6.76 -33.91 -14.83
CA ARG A 495 -6.91 -34.73 -13.63
C ARG A 495 -6.45 -33.94 -12.40
N PRO A 496 -7.23 -33.88 -11.29
CA PRO A 496 -6.85 -33.16 -10.08
C PRO A 496 -5.81 -33.94 -9.24
N LEU A 497 -4.74 -34.38 -9.89
CA LEU A 497 -3.63 -35.14 -9.32
C LEU A 497 -2.31 -34.35 -9.28
N SER A 498 -2.31 -33.17 -9.88
CA SER A 498 -1.19 -32.22 -9.92
C SER A 498 -1.72 -30.80 -10.00
N ASN A 499 -0.87 -29.80 -9.74
CA ASN A 499 -1.23 -28.41 -9.93
C ASN A 499 -1.08 -28.01 -11.39
N ASP A 500 -2.18 -28.01 -12.13
CA ASP A 500 -2.28 -27.54 -13.51
C ASP A 500 -2.90 -26.13 -13.53
N ALA A 501 -2.24 -25.15 -14.15
CA ALA A 501 -2.65 -23.74 -14.13
C ALA A 501 -2.12 -22.99 -15.37
N GLY A 502 -2.59 -21.73 -15.54
CA GLY A 502 -2.16 -20.85 -16.62
C GLY A 502 -2.51 -21.40 -18.00
N PRO A 503 -3.78 -21.72 -18.28
CA PRO A 503 -4.18 -22.19 -19.59
C PRO A 503 -4.03 -21.11 -20.66
N THR A 504 -3.71 -21.51 -21.91
CA THR A 504 -3.74 -20.64 -23.09
C THR A 504 -4.10 -21.44 -24.33
N PHE A 505 -5.04 -20.95 -25.14
CA PHE A 505 -5.42 -21.60 -26.39
C PHE A 505 -4.43 -21.25 -27.51
N ASP A 506 -4.17 -22.18 -28.42
CA ASP A 506 -3.54 -21.81 -29.68
C ASP A 506 -4.49 -21.01 -30.59
N ALA A 507 -3.95 -20.29 -31.57
CA ALA A 507 -4.72 -19.42 -32.45
C ALA A 507 -5.76 -20.19 -33.30
N ARG A 508 -5.66 -21.53 -33.44
CA ARG A 508 -6.60 -22.35 -34.17
C ARG A 508 -7.68 -22.96 -33.29
N GLY A 509 -7.56 -22.85 -31.96
CA GLY A 509 -8.46 -23.50 -31.01
C GLY A 509 -8.39 -25.04 -31.06
N GLU A 510 -7.26 -25.56 -31.47
CA GLU A 510 -7.00 -27.02 -31.54
C GLU A 510 -6.41 -27.55 -30.24
N ARG A 511 -5.67 -26.70 -29.51
CA ARG A 511 -4.96 -27.10 -28.28
C ARG A 511 -5.11 -26.05 -27.16
N LEU A 512 -5.07 -26.57 -25.96
CA LEU A 512 -4.93 -25.80 -24.74
C LEU A 512 -3.55 -26.08 -24.14
N PHE A 513 -2.70 -25.07 -24.04
CA PHE A 513 -1.41 -25.20 -23.35
C PHE A 513 -1.57 -24.77 -21.90
N PHE A 514 -0.71 -25.32 -21.03
CA PHE A 514 -0.76 -25.01 -19.61
C PHE A 514 0.55 -25.34 -18.89
N LEU A 515 0.70 -24.81 -17.68
CA LEU A 515 1.77 -25.13 -16.76
C LEU A 515 1.32 -26.21 -15.80
N GLY A 516 2.09 -27.28 -15.64
CA GLY A 516 1.74 -28.39 -14.75
C GLY A 516 2.90 -28.78 -13.82
N LEU A 517 2.58 -28.94 -12.52
CA LEU A 517 3.52 -29.51 -11.56
C LEU A 517 3.39 -31.05 -11.57
N ARG A 518 3.84 -31.65 -12.65
CA ARG A 518 3.72 -33.10 -12.90
C ARG A 518 5.02 -33.85 -12.68
N GLY A 519 6.14 -33.16 -12.50
CA GLY A 519 7.43 -33.68 -12.10
C GLY A 519 7.70 -33.37 -10.64
N PHE A 520 8.19 -34.31 -9.86
CA PHE A 520 8.57 -34.10 -8.48
C PHE A 520 10.07 -34.33 -8.32
N GLN A 521 10.81 -33.23 -8.19
CA GLN A 521 12.25 -33.25 -7.89
C GLN A 521 12.49 -32.35 -6.68
N PRO A 522 12.16 -32.83 -5.45
CA PRO A 522 12.32 -32.02 -4.27
C PRO A 522 13.79 -31.70 -4.02
N ARG A 523 14.09 -30.46 -3.63
CA ARG A 523 15.40 -30.05 -3.15
C ARG A 523 15.35 -29.81 -1.65
N LEU A 524 16.32 -30.33 -0.94
CA LEU A 524 16.56 -29.94 0.45
C LEU A 524 17.17 -28.53 0.45
N THR A 525 16.54 -27.59 1.09
CA THR A 525 16.98 -26.17 1.11
C THR A 525 17.73 -25.81 2.38
N THR A 526 17.60 -26.62 3.44
CA THR A 526 18.26 -26.42 4.72
C THR A 526 18.85 -27.72 5.24
N ALA A 527 19.61 -27.66 6.31
CA ALA A 527 20.12 -28.85 7.03
C ALA A 527 19.01 -29.58 7.82
N TYR A 528 17.76 -29.09 7.78
CA TYR A 528 16.62 -29.68 8.46
C TYR A 528 15.88 -30.66 7.56
N GLU A 529 15.62 -31.84 8.06
CA GLU A 529 15.03 -32.99 7.36
C GLU A 529 13.59 -32.74 6.86
N PHE A 530 12.95 -31.62 7.26
CA PHE A 530 11.54 -31.34 7.00
C PHE A 530 11.28 -30.22 6.00
N ASP A 531 12.34 -29.55 5.50
CA ASP A 531 12.18 -28.43 4.60
C ASP A 531 12.41 -28.85 3.13
N PHE A 532 11.31 -29.12 2.45
CA PHE A 532 11.31 -29.34 1.00
C PHE A 532 10.96 -28.06 0.28
N GLN A 533 11.71 -27.76 -0.75
CA GLN A 533 11.34 -26.74 -1.71
C GLN A 533 11.00 -27.39 -3.06
N VAL A 534 9.82 -27.04 -3.58
CA VAL A 534 9.45 -27.33 -4.95
C VAL A 534 10.11 -26.26 -5.84
N ASP A 535 11.24 -26.60 -6.45
CA ASP A 535 12.03 -25.71 -7.29
C ASP A 535 12.27 -26.37 -8.65
N ARG A 536 12.01 -25.64 -9.75
CA ARG A 536 12.18 -26.10 -11.14
C ARG A 536 11.46 -27.41 -11.46
N CYS A 537 10.21 -27.54 -11.02
CA CYS A 537 9.40 -28.75 -11.17
C CYS A 537 8.20 -28.58 -12.12
N TYR A 538 7.94 -27.35 -12.58
CA TYR A 538 6.86 -27.12 -13.54
C TYR A 538 7.31 -27.47 -14.95
N GLY A 539 6.42 -28.14 -15.70
CA GLY A 539 6.55 -28.39 -17.14
C GLY A 539 5.52 -27.56 -17.91
N VAL A 540 5.76 -27.41 -19.21
CA VAL A 540 4.80 -26.92 -20.21
C VAL A 540 4.14 -28.08 -20.90
N TYR A 541 2.82 -28.11 -20.98
CA TYR A 541 2.04 -29.18 -21.54
C TYR A 541 1.06 -28.68 -22.61
N ALA A 542 0.74 -29.51 -23.57
CA ALA A 542 -0.27 -29.30 -24.60
C ALA A 542 -1.39 -30.32 -24.42
N LEU A 543 -2.64 -29.89 -24.42
CA LEU A 543 -3.84 -30.70 -24.34
C LEU A 543 -4.56 -30.63 -25.70
N ALA A 544 -4.61 -31.74 -26.46
CA ALA A 544 -5.32 -31.78 -27.72
C ALA A 544 -6.84 -31.82 -27.51
N LEU A 545 -7.55 -30.82 -28.04
CA LEU A 545 -9.01 -30.63 -27.77
C LEU A 545 -9.88 -31.63 -28.56
N ARG A 546 -9.41 -32.16 -29.68
CA ARG A 546 -10.10 -33.19 -30.44
C ARG A 546 -9.29 -34.47 -30.50
N LYS A 547 -9.98 -35.60 -30.67
CA LYS A 547 -9.38 -36.96 -30.77
C LYS A 547 -8.62 -37.20 -32.08
N ASP A 548 -8.97 -36.52 -33.16
CA ASP A 548 -8.40 -36.63 -34.49
C ASP A 548 -7.14 -35.84 -34.74
N LEU A 549 -6.74 -34.99 -33.79
CA LEU A 549 -5.57 -34.14 -33.94
C LEU A 549 -4.27 -34.96 -33.85
N PRO A 550 -3.31 -34.71 -34.74
CA PRO A 550 -1.97 -35.31 -34.64
C PRO A 550 -1.24 -34.76 -33.41
N ALA A 551 -0.16 -35.42 -33.02
CA ALA A 551 0.76 -34.91 -32.02
C ALA A 551 1.22 -33.48 -32.37
N TRP A 552 1.34 -32.59 -31.36
CA TRP A 552 1.76 -31.17 -31.56
C TRP A 552 3.16 -31.09 -32.20
N LEU A 553 4.06 -32.03 -31.81
CA LEU A 553 5.37 -32.17 -32.41
C LEU A 553 5.52 -33.60 -32.94
N PRO A 554 5.04 -33.86 -34.18
CA PRO A 554 5.18 -35.21 -34.77
C PRO A 554 6.64 -35.65 -34.82
N VAL A 555 6.88 -36.95 -34.68
CA VAL A 555 8.21 -37.52 -34.78
C VAL A 555 8.79 -37.18 -36.16
N ARG A 556 10.02 -36.65 -36.20
CA ARG A 556 10.75 -36.46 -37.48
C ARG A 556 11.27 -37.81 -37.95
N THR A 557 11.07 -38.11 -39.22
CA THR A 557 11.61 -39.31 -39.86
C THR A 557 12.38 -38.92 -41.13
N ASP A 558 13.47 -39.62 -41.38
CA ASP A 558 14.25 -39.49 -42.62
C ASP A 558 13.67 -40.36 -43.76
N GLU A 559 12.54 -41.05 -43.54
CA GLU A 559 11.85 -41.78 -44.59
C GLU A 559 11.41 -40.85 -45.72
N ALA A 560 11.62 -41.27 -46.97
CA ALA A 560 11.24 -40.52 -48.15
C ALA A 560 9.70 -40.43 -48.22
N THR A 561 9.15 -39.30 -47.85
CA THR A 561 7.74 -38.95 -48.13
C THR A 561 7.61 -38.39 -49.52
N ALA A 562 6.52 -38.72 -50.23
CA ALA A 562 6.23 -38.12 -51.53
C ALA A 562 6.26 -36.59 -51.42
N PRO A 563 6.88 -35.87 -52.39
CA PRO A 563 6.96 -34.42 -52.30
C PRO A 563 5.55 -33.83 -52.22
N PRO A 564 5.32 -32.81 -51.35
CA PRO A 564 4.03 -32.14 -51.27
C PRO A 564 3.66 -31.60 -52.63
N LYS A 565 2.39 -31.76 -53.05
CA LYS A 565 1.87 -31.15 -54.28
C LYS A 565 2.11 -29.63 -54.20
N LYS A 566 2.93 -29.14 -55.17
CA LYS A 566 3.04 -27.69 -55.38
C LYS A 566 1.66 -27.26 -55.90
N ASP A 567 0.98 -26.44 -55.15
CA ASP A 567 -0.10 -25.51 -55.50
C ASP A 567 -1.15 -25.40 -54.38
N GLU A 568 -0.70 -24.97 -53.22
CA GLU A 568 -1.62 -24.21 -52.32
C GLU A 568 -0.94 -22.86 -52.00
N PRO A 569 -1.59 -21.75 -52.31
CA PRO A 569 -1.07 -20.42 -51.92
C PRO A 569 -0.98 -20.34 -50.41
N THR A 570 0.17 -19.93 -49.90
CA THR A 570 0.37 -19.65 -48.48
C THR A 570 -0.74 -18.68 -48.06
N PRO A 571 -1.61 -19.04 -47.10
CA PRO A 571 -2.64 -18.11 -46.64
C PRO A 571 -1.98 -16.83 -46.15
N LYS A 572 -2.45 -15.68 -46.61
CA LYS A 572 -2.14 -14.41 -46.01
C LYS A 572 -2.58 -14.51 -44.54
N ASN A 573 -1.78 -13.96 -43.67
CA ASN A 573 -1.90 -14.01 -42.20
C ASN A 573 -3.08 -13.18 -41.64
N ASP A 574 -4.26 -13.35 -42.24
CA ASP A 574 -5.51 -13.01 -41.59
C ASP A 574 -5.84 -14.21 -40.70
N GLY A 575 -5.76 -14.02 -39.38
CA GLY A 575 -6.06 -15.10 -38.41
C GLY A 575 -7.38 -15.81 -38.75
N PRO A 576 -7.56 -17.09 -38.36
CA PRO A 576 -8.76 -17.85 -38.71
C PRO A 576 -10.00 -17.10 -38.21
N LYS A 577 -10.93 -16.76 -39.11
CA LYS A 577 -12.25 -16.27 -38.78
C LYS A 577 -13.10 -17.47 -38.42
N PHE A 578 -13.53 -17.53 -37.16
CA PHE A 578 -14.40 -18.58 -36.68
C PHE A 578 -15.87 -18.22 -36.95
N GLU A 579 -16.54 -18.94 -37.82
CA GLU A 579 -17.99 -18.82 -38.06
C GLU A 579 -18.81 -19.59 -37.03
N GLN A 580 -18.20 -20.56 -36.36
CA GLN A 580 -18.82 -21.42 -35.33
C GLN A 580 -17.85 -21.65 -34.16
N PRO A 581 -18.36 -22.03 -32.97
CA PRO A 581 -17.54 -22.47 -31.87
C PRO A 581 -16.62 -23.62 -32.25
N ILE A 582 -15.39 -23.65 -31.68
CA ILE A 582 -14.48 -24.79 -31.88
C ILE A 582 -15.10 -26.05 -31.26
N ALA A 583 -14.85 -27.19 -31.96
CA ALA A 583 -15.29 -28.49 -31.44
C ALA A 583 -14.31 -28.99 -30.37
N ILE A 584 -14.85 -29.45 -29.24
CA ILE A 584 -14.07 -30.06 -28.15
C ILE A 584 -14.65 -31.45 -27.85
N ASP A 585 -13.80 -32.48 -27.90
CA ASP A 585 -14.16 -33.83 -27.49
C ASP A 585 -13.87 -34.02 -26.01
N PHE A 586 -14.83 -33.73 -25.12
CA PHE A 586 -14.61 -33.80 -23.68
C PHE A 586 -14.34 -35.21 -23.14
N ASP A 587 -14.90 -36.25 -23.79
CA ASP A 587 -14.68 -37.64 -23.39
C ASP A 587 -13.21 -38.06 -23.58
N GLY A 588 -12.57 -38.47 -22.46
CA GLY A 588 -11.16 -38.86 -22.43
C GLY A 588 -10.18 -37.70 -22.69
N LEU A 589 -10.62 -36.45 -22.54
CA LEU A 589 -9.80 -35.27 -22.84
C LEU A 589 -8.52 -35.21 -21.97
N ALA A 590 -8.64 -35.50 -20.67
CA ALA A 590 -7.52 -35.44 -19.71
C ALA A 590 -6.35 -36.42 -20.05
N ASP A 591 -6.57 -37.39 -20.96
CA ASP A 591 -5.54 -38.34 -21.38
C ASP A 591 -4.77 -37.89 -22.63
N ARG A 592 -5.21 -36.84 -23.32
CA ARG A 592 -4.58 -36.29 -24.53
C ARG A 592 -3.54 -35.20 -24.26
N VAL A 593 -2.78 -35.36 -23.18
CA VAL A 593 -1.75 -34.42 -22.77
C VAL A 593 -0.39 -34.84 -23.32
N GLU A 594 0.30 -33.90 -23.95
CA GLU A 594 1.67 -34.03 -24.44
C GLU A 594 2.58 -33.04 -23.67
N GLN A 595 3.82 -33.46 -23.37
CA GLN A 595 4.80 -32.54 -22.80
C GLN A 595 5.51 -31.76 -23.90
N VAL A 596 5.58 -30.44 -23.78
CA VAL A 596 6.41 -29.59 -24.64
C VAL A 596 7.88 -29.81 -24.28
N PRO A 597 8.80 -29.99 -25.27
CA PRO A 597 10.20 -30.34 -25.00
C PRO A 597 11.01 -29.10 -24.54
N VAL A 598 10.59 -28.50 -23.45
CA VAL A 598 11.33 -27.47 -22.69
C VAL A 598 11.69 -28.05 -21.33
N PRO A 599 12.81 -27.64 -20.72
CA PRO A 599 13.22 -28.15 -19.41
C PRO A 599 12.16 -27.88 -18.35
N LEU A 600 12.07 -28.74 -17.34
CA LEU A 600 11.33 -28.39 -16.12
C LEU A 600 11.99 -27.16 -15.47
N ASP A 601 11.18 -26.17 -15.08
CA ASP A 601 11.69 -24.93 -14.48
C ASP A 601 10.61 -24.23 -13.61
N ASN A 602 10.94 -23.06 -13.06
CA ASN A 602 10.01 -22.17 -12.40
C ASN A 602 9.36 -21.23 -13.42
N TYR A 603 8.33 -21.68 -14.09
CA TYR A 603 7.57 -20.87 -15.04
C TYR A 603 6.62 -19.90 -14.33
N ALA A 604 6.48 -18.68 -14.87
CA ALA A 604 5.66 -17.62 -14.29
C ALA A 604 4.87 -16.81 -15.34
N GLY A 605 4.39 -17.49 -16.34
CA GLY A 605 3.61 -16.98 -17.45
C GLY A 605 3.79 -17.88 -18.66
N LEU A 606 2.71 -18.10 -19.38
CA LEU A 606 2.66 -18.91 -20.60
C LEU A 606 1.57 -18.35 -21.51
N ASP A 607 1.92 -18.05 -22.77
CA ASP A 607 0.98 -17.61 -23.79
C ASP A 607 1.27 -18.32 -25.11
N ALA A 608 0.24 -18.76 -25.79
CA ALA A 608 0.35 -19.22 -27.16
C ALA A 608 0.36 -17.98 -28.11
N ALA A 609 1.37 -17.89 -28.96
CA ALA A 609 1.54 -16.74 -29.84
C ALA A 609 2.26 -17.16 -31.13
N GLY A 610 1.85 -16.60 -32.27
CA GLY A 610 2.44 -16.94 -33.56
C GLY A 610 2.38 -18.46 -33.85
N ASP A 611 3.54 -19.05 -34.16
CA ASP A 611 3.70 -20.50 -34.40
C ASP A 611 4.20 -21.26 -33.15
N GLY A 612 4.09 -20.65 -31.92
CA GLY A 612 4.72 -21.25 -30.77
C GLY A 612 4.20 -20.76 -29.43
N LEU A 613 5.09 -20.74 -28.44
CA LEU A 613 4.80 -20.43 -27.05
C LEU A 613 5.76 -19.38 -26.51
N LEU A 614 5.21 -18.35 -25.92
CA LEU A 614 5.92 -17.36 -25.12
C LEU A 614 5.83 -17.77 -23.65
N TYR A 615 6.97 -17.81 -22.94
CA TYR A 615 6.98 -18.17 -21.53
C TYR A 615 8.08 -17.46 -20.75
N ARG A 616 7.78 -17.16 -19.50
CA ARG A 616 8.74 -16.56 -18.58
C ARG A 616 9.26 -17.59 -17.58
N ARG A 617 10.58 -17.67 -17.46
CA ARG A 617 11.28 -18.43 -16.41
C ARG A 617 11.73 -17.48 -15.33
N ARG A 618 11.65 -17.87 -14.09
CA ARG A 618 12.18 -17.14 -12.92
C ARG A 618 13.15 -18.04 -12.17
N GLY A 619 14.08 -17.43 -11.43
CA GLY A 619 14.94 -18.16 -10.53
C GLY A 619 14.22 -18.69 -9.28
N GLY A 620 14.94 -19.37 -8.42
CA GLY A 620 14.43 -19.82 -7.14
C GLY A 620 14.01 -18.61 -6.27
N VAL A 621 12.91 -18.76 -5.53
CA VAL A 621 12.41 -17.73 -4.62
C VAL A 621 12.47 -18.28 -3.21
N TYR A 622 13.24 -17.60 -2.34
CA TYR A 622 13.40 -17.95 -0.94
C TYR A 622 13.00 -16.76 -0.06
N TYR A 623 12.39 -17.03 1.07
CA TYR A 623 12.10 -15.98 2.04
C TYR A 623 13.40 -15.31 2.52
N GLY A 624 13.48 -13.98 2.35
CA GLY A 624 14.61 -13.16 2.81
C GLY A 624 15.91 -13.35 2.02
N ARG A 625 15.86 -13.92 0.81
CA ARG A 625 17.01 -14.06 -0.09
C ARG A 625 16.68 -13.60 -1.49
N ASP A 626 17.67 -13.06 -2.19
CA ASP A 626 17.56 -12.77 -3.60
C ASP A 626 17.42 -14.05 -4.42
N SER A 627 16.79 -13.93 -5.59
CA SER A 627 16.71 -15.04 -6.54
C SER A 627 18.11 -15.41 -7.05
N ASP A 628 18.34 -16.72 -7.23
CA ASP A 628 19.61 -17.25 -7.75
C ASP A 628 19.88 -16.87 -9.20
N GLN A 629 18.85 -16.49 -9.96
CA GLN A 629 18.94 -16.12 -11.37
C GLN A 629 17.93 -15.02 -11.72
N PRO A 630 18.29 -14.11 -12.64
CA PRO A 630 17.33 -13.16 -13.19
C PRO A 630 16.23 -13.88 -13.97
N ALA A 631 15.01 -13.34 -13.89
CA ALA A 631 13.93 -13.87 -14.72
C ALA A 631 14.17 -13.59 -16.20
N THR A 632 13.79 -14.55 -17.08
CA THR A 632 14.01 -14.47 -18.51
C THR A 632 12.72 -14.75 -19.28
N LEU A 633 12.53 -14.10 -20.42
CA LEU A 633 11.42 -14.33 -21.35
C LEU A 633 11.93 -15.10 -22.56
N HIS A 634 11.22 -16.15 -22.94
CA HIS A 634 11.59 -17.05 -24.02
C HIS A 634 10.44 -17.21 -25.02
N PHE A 635 10.79 -17.47 -26.28
CA PHE A 635 9.85 -17.92 -27.30
C PHE A 635 10.28 -19.27 -27.84
N PHE A 636 9.38 -20.26 -27.82
CA PHE A 636 9.56 -21.57 -28.43
C PHE A 636 8.78 -21.64 -29.75
N SER A 637 9.46 -21.84 -30.88
CA SER A 637 8.81 -22.03 -32.16
C SER A 637 8.51 -23.52 -32.39
N GLN A 638 7.28 -23.85 -32.69
CA GLN A 638 6.83 -25.20 -33.05
C GLN A 638 7.53 -25.67 -34.34
N LYS A 639 7.59 -24.79 -35.33
CA LYS A 639 8.19 -25.08 -36.65
C LYS A 639 9.68 -25.42 -36.54
N GLU A 640 10.44 -24.55 -35.85
CA GLU A 640 11.89 -24.73 -35.71
C GLU A 640 12.25 -25.70 -34.58
N ARG A 641 11.33 -26.03 -33.68
CA ARG A 641 11.51 -26.81 -32.43
C ARG A 641 12.66 -26.30 -31.58
N LYS A 642 12.76 -24.97 -31.51
CA LYS A 642 13.81 -24.27 -30.77
C LYS A 642 13.20 -23.22 -29.87
N SER A 643 13.86 -23.02 -28.74
CA SER A 643 13.57 -21.94 -27.83
C SER A 643 14.68 -20.88 -27.84
N GLU A 644 14.32 -19.62 -27.98
CA GLU A 644 15.24 -18.48 -27.91
C GLU A 644 14.84 -17.53 -26.79
N GLN A 645 15.85 -17.00 -26.12
CA GLN A 645 15.64 -15.99 -25.09
C GLN A 645 15.47 -14.62 -25.72
N LEU A 646 14.31 -13.99 -25.47
CA LEU A 646 13.99 -12.64 -25.95
C LEU A 646 14.56 -11.55 -25.05
N ALA A 647 14.52 -11.76 -23.72
CA ALA A 647 14.99 -10.76 -22.75
C ALA A 647 15.45 -11.42 -21.43
N SER A 648 16.28 -10.69 -20.67
CA SER A 648 16.73 -11.05 -19.32
C SER A 648 16.39 -9.93 -18.32
N GLY A 649 16.27 -10.25 -17.04
CA GLY A 649 15.86 -9.31 -16.00
C GLY A 649 14.38 -8.93 -16.10
N VAL A 650 13.56 -9.82 -16.68
CA VAL A 650 12.15 -9.52 -16.99
C VAL A 650 11.28 -9.57 -15.73
N SER A 651 10.82 -8.42 -15.29
CA SER A 651 9.88 -8.30 -14.17
C SER A 651 8.42 -8.58 -14.56
N GLY A 652 8.07 -8.41 -15.86
CA GLY A 652 6.74 -8.72 -16.40
C GLY A 652 6.68 -8.55 -17.91
N TYR A 653 5.59 -9.06 -18.51
CA TYR A 653 5.31 -8.88 -19.94
C TYR A 653 3.81 -8.88 -20.19
N ALA A 654 3.38 -8.33 -21.33
CA ALA A 654 2.00 -8.40 -21.80
C ALA A 654 1.99 -8.66 -23.32
N LEU A 655 1.19 -9.64 -23.75
CA LEU A 655 1.00 -9.97 -25.15
C LEU A 655 -0.05 -9.03 -25.78
N SER A 656 0.14 -8.64 -27.04
CA SER A 656 -0.91 -7.94 -27.80
C SER A 656 -2.10 -8.88 -28.07
N PRO A 657 -3.35 -8.36 -28.18
CA PRO A 657 -4.53 -9.19 -28.40
C PRO A 657 -4.45 -10.06 -29.68
N ASP A 658 -3.70 -9.65 -30.69
CA ASP A 658 -3.46 -10.39 -31.92
C ASP A 658 -2.27 -11.36 -31.86
N GLY A 659 -1.61 -11.46 -30.69
CA GLY A 659 -0.49 -12.39 -30.46
C GLY A 659 0.80 -12.07 -31.23
N THR A 660 0.90 -10.89 -31.88
CA THR A 660 2.04 -10.55 -32.75
C THR A 660 3.18 -9.82 -32.05
N HIS A 661 2.87 -9.08 -30.99
CA HIS A 661 3.83 -8.26 -30.22
C HIS A 661 3.75 -8.53 -28.74
N VAL A 662 4.86 -8.28 -28.06
CA VAL A 662 4.94 -8.38 -26.59
C VAL A 662 5.55 -7.10 -26.02
N LEU A 663 4.91 -6.55 -24.97
CA LEU A 663 5.45 -5.51 -24.12
C LEU A 663 6.26 -6.18 -23.02
N ILE A 664 7.52 -5.79 -22.85
CA ILE A 664 8.46 -6.38 -21.88
C ILE A 664 8.88 -5.32 -20.87
N ARG A 665 8.77 -5.65 -19.59
CA ARG A 665 9.29 -4.83 -18.49
C ARG A 665 10.61 -5.42 -17.97
N THR A 666 11.66 -4.59 -17.95
CA THR A 666 12.97 -4.94 -17.38
C THR A 666 13.38 -3.82 -16.41
N GLY A 667 13.21 -4.05 -15.11
CA GLY A 667 13.37 -2.99 -14.11
C GLY A 667 12.42 -1.82 -14.34
N SER A 668 12.96 -0.64 -14.61
CA SER A 668 12.19 0.57 -14.98
C SER A 668 12.04 0.78 -16.48
N THR A 669 12.61 -0.09 -17.32
CA THR A 669 12.60 0.02 -18.78
C THR A 669 11.48 -0.83 -19.38
N TRP A 670 10.84 -0.29 -20.43
CA TRP A 670 9.78 -0.94 -21.19
C TRP A 670 10.15 -1.02 -22.66
N ALA A 671 9.91 -2.15 -23.28
CA ALA A 671 10.18 -2.35 -24.69
C ALA A 671 9.08 -3.18 -25.37
N VAL A 672 8.79 -2.88 -26.62
CA VAL A 672 7.91 -3.68 -27.49
C VAL A 672 8.75 -4.48 -28.46
N ALA A 673 8.49 -5.79 -28.54
CA ALA A 673 9.16 -6.72 -29.45
C ALA A 673 8.14 -7.51 -30.28
N GLU A 674 8.54 -8.01 -31.43
CA GLU A 674 7.77 -9.01 -32.18
C GLU A 674 7.92 -10.39 -31.51
N VAL A 675 6.87 -11.20 -31.54
CA VAL A 675 6.89 -12.56 -30.98
C VAL A 675 7.40 -13.53 -32.03
N THR A 676 8.72 -13.54 -32.19
CA THR A 676 9.46 -14.40 -33.11
C THR A 676 10.80 -14.83 -32.50
N LEU A 677 11.47 -15.85 -33.05
CA LEU A 677 12.82 -16.22 -32.61
C LEU A 677 13.85 -15.08 -32.72
N LYS A 678 13.60 -14.10 -33.56
CA LYS A 678 14.44 -12.91 -33.74
C LYS A 678 13.91 -11.66 -33.03
N GLY A 679 12.88 -11.78 -32.22
CA GLY A 679 12.20 -10.64 -31.60
C GLY A 679 13.12 -9.74 -30.76
N LYS A 680 14.22 -10.27 -30.20
CA LYS A 680 15.21 -9.48 -29.47
C LYS A 680 15.92 -8.43 -30.33
N ASP A 681 16.11 -8.70 -31.64
CA ASP A 681 16.89 -7.84 -32.54
C ASP A 681 16.12 -6.58 -32.98
N GLY A 682 14.79 -6.59 -32.85
CA GLY A 682 13.89 -5.50 -33.23
C GLY A 682 13.18 -4.80 -32.08
N GLN A 683 13.67 -4.93 -30.86
CA GLN A 683 13.03 -4.33 -29.68
C GLN A 683 13.05 -2.79 -29.76
N LYS A 684 11.90 -2.17 -29.49
CA LYS A 684 11.73 -0.73 -29.41
C LYS A 684 11.44 -0.33 -27.97
N THR A 685 12.32 0.45 -27.36
CA THR A 685 12.12 0.99 -26.03
C THR A 685 11.04 2.07 -26.06
N LEU A 686 10.11 2.01 -25.10
CA LEU A 686 9.12 3.07 -24.88
C LEU A 686 9.71 4.16 -24.00
N ASP A 687 9.42 5.41 -24.33
CA ASP A 687 9.79 6.55 -23.49
C ASP A 687 8.65 6.87 -22.52
N LEU A 688 8.85 6.50 -21.26
CA LEU A 688 7.93 6.78 -20.17
C LEU A 688 8.32 8.03 -19.37
N ARG A 689 9.38 8.74 -19.74
CA ARG A 689 9.81 9.93 -19.02
C ARG A 689 8.72 11.01 -19.07
N GLY A 690 8.40 11.58 -17.89
CA GLY A 690 7.44 12.66 -17.77
C GLY A 690 6.01 12.23 -18.05
N LEU A 691 5.55 11.10 -17.51
CA LEU A 691 4.12 10.75 -17.48
C LEU A 691 3.38 11.71 -16.54
N PRO A 692 2.79 12.81 -17.03
CA PRO A 692 2.19 13.79 -16.17
C PRO A 692 0.83 13.30 -15.69
N VAL A 693 0.67 13.24 -14.37
CA VAL A 693 -0.61 12.91 -13.73
C VAL A 693 -0.94 14.03 -12.74
N PRO A 694 -2.18 14.53 -12.69
CA PRO A 694 -2.60 15.50 -11.70
C PRO A 694 -2.57 14.83 -10.32
N LYS A 695 -1.99 15.53 -9.34
CA LYS A 695 -2.05 15.19 -7.93
C LYS A 695 -2.96 16.20 -7.25
N LEU A 696 -4.10 15.74 -6.77
CA LEU A 696 -5.09 16.54 -6.06
C LEU A 696 -5.42 15.90 -4.70
N PRO A 697 -4.62 16.17 -3.66
CA PRO A 697 -4.75 15.49 -2.37
C PRO A 697 -6.14 15.62 -1.73
N ALA A 698 -6.87 16.69 -2.00
CA ALA A 698 -8.24 16.87 -1.52
C ALA A 698 -9.22 15.79 -2.04
N GLU A 699 -8.96 15.21 -3.21
CA GLU A 699 -9.73 14.11 -3.78
C GLU A 699 -9.07 12.75 -3.52
N GLU A 700 -7.73 12.68 -3.58
CA GLU A 700 -6.97 11.44 -3.35
C GLU A 700 -7.11 10.91 -1.91
N PHE A 701 -7.05 11.78 -0.89
CA PHE A 701 -7.08 11.34 0.50
C PHE A 701 -8.39 10.64 0.89
N PRO A 702 -9.58 11.15 0.54
CA PRO A 702 -10.82 10.41 0.71
C PRO A 702 -10.84 9.07 -0.02
N GLN A 703 -10.39 9.03 -1.28
CA GLN A 703 -10.32 7.80 -2.06
C GLN A 703 -9.42 6.76 -1.37
N ILE A 704 -8.20 7.13 -0.96
CA ILE A 704 -7.24 6.26 -0.27
C ILE A 704 -7.84 5.74 1.05
N PHE A 705 -8.52 6.60 1.82
CA PHE A 705 -9.16 6.19 3.07
C PHE A 705 -10.25 5.13 2.82
N HIS A 706 -11.15 5.37 1.86
CA HIS A 706 -12.21 4.43 1.53
C HIS A 706 -11.69 3.13 0.92
N GLU A 707 -10.65 3.20 0.08
CA GLU A 707 -10.01 2.00 -0.46
C GLU A 707 -9.34 1.17 0.64
N ALA A 708 -8.59 1.80 1.56
CA ALA A 708 -7.99 1.11 2.70
C ALA A 708 -9.05 0.41 3.54
N TRP A 709 -10.18 1.09 3.82
CA TRP A 709 -11.31 0.49 4.53
C TRP A 709 -11.88 -0.72 3.77
N ARG A 710 -12.10 -0.63 2.44
CA ARG A 710 -12.57 -1.74 1.60
C ARG A 710 -11.58 -2.91 1.59
N ARG A 711 -10.27 -2.64 1.51
CA ARG A 711 -9.24 -3.70 1.54
C ARG A 711 -9.27 -4.47 2.85
N TYR A 712 -9.44 -3.80 3.99
CA TYR A 712 -9.61 -4.51 5.26
C TYR A 712 -10.93 -5.29 5.31
N ARG A 713 -12.06 -4.74 4.87
CA ARG A 713 -13.32 -5.46 4.72
C ARG A 713 -13.15 -6.74 3.88
N ASP A 714 -12.48 -6.60 2.75
CA ASP A 714 -12.37 -7.65 1.76
C ASP A 714 -11.38 -8.77 2.13
N PHE A 715 -10.30 -8.44 2.85
CA PHE A 715 -9.21 -9.38 3.11
C PHE A 715 -9.00 -9.71 4.59
N PHE A 716 -9.83 -9.17 5.48
CA PHE A 716 -9.71 -9.55 6.88
C PHE A 716 -10.04 -11.04 7.05
N TYR A 717 -9.24 -11.76 7.85
CA TYR A 717 -9.26 -13.23 7.90
C TYR A 717 -10.52 -13.83 8.56
N VAL A 718 -11.37 -13.01 9.22
CA VAL A 718 -12.68 -13.41 9.74
C VAL A 718 -13.75 -12.42 9.29
N ALA A 719 -14.83 -12.94 8.69
CA ALA A 719 -15.88 -12.14 8.07
C ALA A 719 -16.60 -11.18 9.03
N ASN A 720 -16.69 -11.52 10.33
CA ASN A 720 -17.33 -10.69 11.35
C ASN A 720 -16.42 -9.58 11.93
N MET A 721 -15.23 -9.34 11.37
CA MET A 721 -14.30 -8.29 11.80
C MET A 721 -14.03 -8.31 13.33
N HIS A 722 -13.88 -9.50 13.93
CA HIS A 722 -13.79 -9.72 15.39
C HIS A 722 -15.00 -9.21 16.18
N GLY A 723 -16.16 -9.05 15.54
CA GLY A 723 -17.38 -8.51 16.16
C GLY A 723 -17.42 -6.96 16.21
N TYR A 724 -16.46 -6.27 15.58
CA TYR A 724 -16.51 -4.82 15.43
C TYR A 724 -17.45 -4.43 14.27
N ASP A 725 -18.21 -3.36 14.46
CA ASP A 725 -18.95 -2.70 13.38
C ASP A 725 -17.99 -1.88 12.53
N TRP A 726 -17.51 -2.52 11.46
CA TRP A 726 -16.48 -1.93 10.57
C TRP A 726 -17.02 -0.73 9.79
N GLU A 727 -18.33 -0.70 9.49
CA GLU A 727 -19.00 0.42 8.85
C GLU A 727 -19.08 1.63 9.80
N ALA A 728 -19.53 1.43 11.04
CA ALA A 728 -19.56 2.49 12.05
C ALA A 728 -18.18 3.07 12.31
N LEU A 729 -17.12 2.25 12.27
CA LEU A 729 -15.75 2.74 12.38
C LEU A 729 -15.34 3.61 11.18
N ARG A 730 -15.75 3.26 9.96
CA ARG A 730 -15.55 4.13 8.79
C ARG A 730 -16.21 5.49 9.00
N GLU A 731 -17.47 5.50 9.42
CA GLU A 731 -18.23 6.72 9.66
C GLU A 731 -17.61 7.59 10.78
N GLN A 732 -17.04 6.96 11.79
CA GLN A 732 -16.35 7.66 12.88
C GLN A 732 -15.08 8.37 12.41
N TYR A 733 -14.26 7.71 11.56
CA TYR A 733 -12.95 8.25 11.15
C TYR A 733 -13.01 9.10 9.88
N ALA A 734 -13.96 8.89 8.97
CA ALA A 734 -14.05 9.60 7.70
C ALA A 734 -14.10 11.14 7.84
N PRO A 735 -14.79 11.73 8.82
CA PRO A 735 -14.80 13.19 8.98
C PRO A 735 -13.42 13.81 9.23
N LEU A 736 -12.46 13.05 9.78
CA LEU A 736 -11.10 13.53 10.01
C LEU A 736 -10.34 13.78 8.71
N ILE A 737 -10.70 13.08 7.63
CA ILE A 737 -9.99 13.14 6.35
C ILE A 737 -10.04 14.54 5.73
N THR A 738 -11.12 15.27 5.91
CA THR A 738 -11.25 16.65 5.41
C THR A 738 -10.26 17.63 6.07
N HIS A 739 -9.69 17.24 7.21
CA HIS A 739 -8.70 18.00 7.97
C HIS A 739 -7.25 17.58 7.70
N VAL A 740 -7.02 16.53 6.90
CA VAL A 740 -5.68 16.08 6.53
C VAL A 740 -4.97 17.14 5.70
N ARG A 741 -3.75 17.51 6.10
CA ARG A 741 -2.92 18.51 5.41
C ARG A 741 -1.56 17.95 4.96
N HIS A 742 -1.17 16.81 5.50
CA HIS A 742 0.07 16.10 5.15
C HIS A 742 -0.21 14.60 4.97
N ARG A 743 0.53 13.93 4.10
CA ARG A 743 0.34 12.48 3.88
C ARG A 743 0.53 11.66 5.17
N SER A 744 1.42 12.08 6.06
CA SER A 744 1.59 11.43 7.37
C SER A 744 0.35 11.53 8.27
N ASP A 745 -0.47 12.57 8.12
CA ASP A 745 -1.74 12.70 8.85
C ASP A 745 -2.75 11.67 8.37
N LEU A 746 -2.80 11.41 7.04
CA LEU A 746 -3.62 10.34 6.47
C LEU A 746 -3.18 8.98 7.03
N ASN A 747 -1.87 8.70 7.01
CA ASN A 747 -1.34 7.44 7.54
C ASN A 747 -1.67 7.27 9.03
N TYR A 748 -1.65 8.37 9.81
CA TYR A 748 -2.05 8.35 11.22
C TYR A 748 -3.52 7.99 11.38
N VAL A 749 -4.44 8.63 10.64
CA VAL A 749 -5.89 8.33 10.71
C VAL A 749 -6.17 6.89 10.29
N LEU A 750 -5.55 6.41 9.21
CA LEU A 750 -5.65 5.02 8.77
C LEU A 750 -5.13 4.05 9.85
N GLY A 751 -3.98 4.38 10.45
CA GLY A 751 -3.40 3.58 11.53
C GLY A 751 -4.31 3.49 12.75
N GLU A 752 -4.94 4.59 13.17
CA GLU A 752 -5.89 4.61 14.27
C GLU A 752 -7.16 3.80 13.97
N MET A 753 -7.69 3.89 12.74
CA MET A 753 -8.86 3.11 12.33
C MET A 753 -8.58 1.61 12.33
N ILE A 754 -7.48 1.15 11.72
CA ILE A 754 -7.18 -0.30 11.68
C ILE A 754 -6.75 -0.86 13.04
N ALA A 755 -6.21 -0.01 13.92
CA ALA A 755 -5.85 -0.39 15.28
C ALA A 755 -7.08 -0.84 16.10
N GLU A 756 -8.29 -0.41 15.75
CA GLU A 756 -9.53 -0.85 16.39
C GLU A 756 -9.74 -2.36 16.26
N LEU A 757 -9.26 -2.99 15.17
CA LEU A 757 -9.38 -4.43 14.96
C LEU A 757 -8.52 -5.28 15.90
N ASN A 758 -7.58 -4.67 16.61
CA ASN A 758 -6.71 -5.33 17.59
C ASN A 758 -5.98 -6.56 17.01
N VAL A 759 -5.36 -6.42 15.84
CA VAL A 759 -4.60 -7.50 15.19
C VAL A 759 -3.14 -7.14 15.03
N GLY A 760 -2.27 -8.14 15.17
CA GLY A 760 -0.87 -8.05 14.79
C GLY A 760 -0.72 -8.09 13.25
N HIS A 761 0.46 -7.69 12.75
CA HIS A 761 0.81 -7.72 11.33
C HIS A 761 -0.10 -6.87 10.41
N ALA A 762 -0.77 -5.85 10.96
CA ALA A 762 -1.50 -4.83 10.23
C ALA A 762 -0.75 -3.50 10.35
N TYR A 763 -0.31 -2.92 9.22
CA TYR A 763 0.54 -1.73 9.19
C TYR A 763 0.12 -0.77 8.09
N ILE A 764 0.30 0.53 8.34
CA ILE A 764 0.24 1.59 7.32
C ILE A 764 1.64 2.17 7.19
N VAL A 765 2.22 2.10 6.01
CA VAL A 765 3.57 2.61 5.73
C VAL A 765 3.64 3.25 4.34
N GLY A 766 4.63 4.13 4.15
CA GLY A 766 4.93 4.72 2.86
C GLY A 766 3.95 5.81 2.43
N GLY A 767 3.81 5.96 1.12
CA GLY A 767 3.11 7.07 0.47
C GLY A 767 4.05 8.24 0.18
N ASP A 768 3.56 9.22 -0.57
CA ASP A 768 4.31 10.39 -1.01
C ASP A 768 4.32 11.49 0.07
N THR A 769 5.02 11.23 1.17
CA THR A 769 5.15 12.18 2.29
C THR A 769 5.95 13.43 1.95
N GLY A 770 6.70 13.42 0.84
CA GLY A 770 7.58 14.53 0.45
C GLY A 770 8.81 14.71 1.36
N ALA A 771 9.04 13.78 2.28
CA ALA A 771 10.20 13.83 3.17
C ALA A 771 11.51 13.84 2.36
N PRO A 772 12.54 14.58 2.80
CA PRO A 772 13.85 14.53 2.19
C PRO A 772 14.40 13.10 2.17
N PRO A 773 15.19 12.73 1.14
CA PRO A 773 15.83 11.42 1.12
C PRO A 773 16.80 11.28 2.28
N ARG A 774 16.78 10.11 2.94
CA ARG A 774 17.72 9.82 4.01
C ARG A 774 19.16 9.80 3.48
N PRO A 775 20.12 10.42 4.21
CA PRO A 775 21.52 10.33 3.84
C PRO A 775 21.98 8.86 3.88
N SER A 776 22.53 8.35 2.79
CA SER A 776 23.20 7.05 2.79
C SER A 776 24.63 7.23 3.28
N ALA A 777 24.88 7.05 4.57
CA ALA A 777 26.24 6.93 5.10
C ALA A 777 26.69 5.48 5.04
N ALA A 778 27.69 5.17 4.21
CA ALA A 778 28.42 3.92 4.34
C ALA A 778 29.22 3.99 5.65
N LEU A 779 28.79 3.28 6.67
CA LEU A 779 29.62 3.07 7.85
C LEU A 779 30.86 2.27 7.42
N PRO A 780 32.09 2.76 7.62
CA PRO A 780 33.28 1.93 7.46
C PRO A 780 33.12 0.76 8.42
N GLY A 781 33.04 -0.46 7.96
CA GLY A 781 32.74 -1.68 8.73
C GLY A 781 33.67 -1.99 9.91
N LEU A 782 34.15 -0.96 10.58
CA LEU A 782 34.90 -1.00 11.83
C LEU A 782 33.92 -0.84 13.00
N ARG A 783 33.62 -1.96 13.64
CA ARG A 783 33.10 -2.00 15.00
C ARG A 783 34.21 -2.07 16.00
#